data_c43197a423b93e117f10b9097c89c12f
#
_entry.id   c43197a423b93e117f10b9097c89c12f
#
_cell.length_a   1.000
_cell.length_b   1.000
_cell.length_c   1.000
_cell.angle_alpha   90.00
_cell.angle_beta   90.00
_cell.angle_gamma   90.00
#
_symmetry.space_group_name_H-M   'P 1'
#
loop_
_entity.id
_entity.type
_entity.pdbx_description
1 polymer ?
#
loop_
_entity_poly.entity_id
_entity_poly.type
_entity_poly.pdbx_seq_one_letter_code
_entity_poly.pdbx_strand_id
1 'polypeptide(L)'
;MENLLSNLNEAQREAATHIDGAMLILAGAGSGKTKTITTRLAYLIGEVGIDAANTLTLTFTNKAANEMRSRAMAMLSQSGKNYSPLLCTFHKFGLLFLKLYIEKLGRKNNFVIIDTDDKKRIIKSFESPVATAILSSEISNYKNSLLSVEEVYKNANFSSFDKSKDNFYKQAAQIYEKYEDYLKANNLVDFDDLLGLTYKILDENEDLAREISNRYKYIMVDEYQDTNDLQYKLLKKLCLCHENICVVGDDDQSIYGWRGAKIDNILNFKDQFSNVKIIRLEKNYRSSEAILKAATELIDHNRNRLGKKLVGTKGEGEAVNLIESFDESVEAGKIAKNIKELLSKGVQAKDIAILYRINALSRSLEDGLNKEQIAYKMVGGVKFYERAEIKDIISYLRLINNPNDDFSIRRIINRPKRGLGKVSLDKLEKMAFEGKISIFEAISNISDNDDAFSKKVKSALLEFANNLKELQESSSVFDLIDKFEAKFGVKKYYESLPDGAERAANIDEFYAVLKDQIKQNPSFDLEEFLNEITLTSEQDGISDEAISIMSVHASKGLEFEHLFVIGLEEGFFPLIGDGSDIEEERRLAYVAITRAKKTLSLSFANSRFYKGQRTRLNKSRFLSESGITHGSLVIEQSNEFKKGDLVKHKIFGIGRVSAVSKIKKEFKLTINFGGNVREIMSSFVEKAV
;
A
#
# COMPACT_ATOMS: atom_id res chain seq x y z
N MET A 1 -8.76 6.19 36.63
CA MET A 1 -9.11 4.75 36.39
C MET A 1 -10.41 4.55 35.59
N GLU A 2 -11.54 5.06 35.99
CA GLU A 2 -12.80 4.87 35.24
C GLU A 2 -12.80 5.41 33.81
N ASN A 3 -11.96 6.40 33.51
CA ASN A 3 -11.99 7.11 32.22
C ASN A 3 -11.34 6.34 31.05
N LEU A 4 -10.32 5.48 31.29
CA LEU A 4 -9.60 4.75 30.23
C LEU A 4 -10.46 3.62 29.62
N LEU A 5 -11.21 2.92 30.45
CA LEU A 5 -12.00 1.74 30.07
C LEU A 5 -13.48 2.06 29.82
N SER A 6 -13.96 3.26 30.15
CA SER A 6 -15.39 3.63 30.11
C SER A 6 -16.01 3.54 28.72
N ASN A 7 -15.22 3.83 27.69
CA ASN A 7 -15.68 3.82 26.29
C ASN A 7 -15.52 2.46 25.58
N LEU A 8 -15.16 1.40 26.31
CA LEU A 8 -15.02 0.05 25.77
C LEU A 8 -16.25 -0.79 26.06
N ASN A 9 -16.67 -1.61 25.09
CA ASN A 9 -17.63 -2.66 25.37
C ASN A 9 -16.97 -3.80 26.20
N GLU A 10 -17.77 -4.77 26.66
CA GLU A 10 -17.29 -5.84 27.53
C GLU A 10 -16.12 -6.62 26.94
N ALA A 11 -16.22 -7.10 25.69
CA ALA A 11 -15.16 -7.86 25.01
C ALA A 11 -13.90 -7.02 24.80
N GLN A 12 -14.05 -5.74 24.42
CA GLN A 12 -12.92 -4.80 24.29
C GLN A 12 -12.25 -4.56 25.64
N ARG A 13 -13.04 -4.41 26.70
CA ARG A 13 -12.52 -4.22 28.07
C ARG A 13 -11.77 -5.47 28.52
N GLU A 14 -12.33 -6.66 28.33
CA GLU A 14 -11.67 -7.92 28.64
C GLU A 14 -10.32 -8.04 27.91
N ALA A 15 -10.28 -7.73 26.62
CA ALA A 15 -9.06 -7.74 25.82
C ALA A 15 -8.02 -6.71 26.29
N ALA A 16 -8.46 -5.51 26.68
CA ALA A 16 -7.55 -4.45 27.13
C ALA A 16 -6.95 -4.75 28.51
N THR A 17 -7.69 -5.44 29.42
CA THR A 17 -7.28 -5.70 30.81
C THR A 17 -6.63 -7.06 31.03
N HIS A 18 -6.66 -7.98 30.07
CA HIS A 18 -5.94 -9.24 30.16
C HIS A 18 -4.42 -9.00 30.16
N ILE A 19 -3.69 -9.43 31.18
CA ILE A 19 -2.27 -9.04 31.38
C ILE A 19 -1.36 -10.07 30.70
N ASP A 20 -1.26 -11.27 31.25
CA ASP A 20 -0.22 -12.24 30.90
C ASP A 20 -0.74 -13.34 29.96
N GLY A 21 0.18 -13.93 29.19
CA GLY A 21 -0.07 -15.04 28.28
C GLY A 21 -0.42 -14.65 26.86
N ALA A 22 -0.55 -15.66 26.01
CA ALA A 22 -0.87 -15.46 24.59
C ALA A 22 -2.36 -15.18 24.40
N MET A 23 -2.68 -14.14 23.61
CA MET A 23 -4.06 -13.75 23.34
C MET A 23 -4.26 -13.44 21.85
N LEU A 24 -5.31 -14.01 21.28
CA LEU A 24 -5.83 -13.65 19.97
C LEU A 24 -7.11 -12.83 20.13
N ILE A 25 -7.09 -11.60 19.65
CA ILE A 25 -8.27 -10.76 19.47
C ILE A 25 -8.75 -10.93 18.03
N LEU A 26 -9.77 -11.80 17.86
CA LEU A 26 -10.42 -11.99 16.57
C LEU A 26 -11.46 -10.90 16.39
N ALA A 27 -11.16 -9.94 15.51
CA ALA A 27 -11.89 -8.68 15.44
C ALA A 27 -12.37 -8.39 14.02
N GLY A 28 -13.67 -8.41 13.81
CA GLY A 28 -14.24 -8.09 12.51
C GLY A 28 -13.99 -6.66 12.02
N ALA A 29 -14.35 -6.39 10.77
CA ALA A 29 -14.29 -5.03 10.23
C ALA A 29 -15.08 -4.06 11.13
N GLY A 30 -14.53 -2.85 11.37
CA GLY A 30 -15.21 -1.81 12.14
C GLY A 30 -15.52 -2.12 13.62
N SER A 31 -14.90 -3.17 14.20
CA SER A 31 -15.14 -3.58 15.60
C SER A 31 -14.28 -2.84 16.64
N GLY A 32 -13.43 -1.90 16.21
CA GLY A 32 -12.57 -1.12 17.10
C GLY A 32 -11.25 -1.82 17.45
N LYS A 33 -10.68 -2.64 16.55
CA LYS A 33 -9.36 -3.27 16.68
C LYS A 33 -8.30 -2.33 17.25
N THR A 34 -8.01 -1.26 16.53
CA THR A 34 -6.97 -0.27 16.87
C THR A 34 -7.25 0.39 18.22
N LYS A 35 -8.52 0.71 18.51
CA LYS A 35 -8.91 1.27 19.81
C LYS A 35 -8.60 0.29 20.95
N THR A 36 -8.91 -0.98 20.78
CA THR A 36 -8.69 -2.00 21.80
C THR A 36 -7.21 -2.21 22.09
N ILE A 37 -6.38 -2.36 21.06
CA ILE A 37 -4.94 -2.61 21.22
C ILE A 37 -4.21 -1.37 21.79
N THR A 38 -4.59 -0.15 21.39
CA THR A 38 -4.01 1.09 21.95
C THR A 38 -4.42 1.31 23.39
N THR A 39 -5.67 0.98 23.74
CA THR A 39 -6.12 1.05 25.15
C THR A 39 -5.43 0.00 26.01
N ARG A 40 -5.19 -1.22 25.46
CA ARG A 40 -4.40 -2.25 26.15
C ARG A 40 -2.98 -1.76 26.43
N LEU A 41 -2.29 -1.17 25.45
CA LEU A 41 -0.96 -0.60 25.64
C LEU A 41 -0.96 0.45 26.76
N ALA A 42 -1.91 1.39 26.70
CA ALA A 42 -2.05 2.41 27.72
C ALA A 42 -2.38 1.84 29.11
N TYR A 43 -3.19 0.79 29.19
CA TYR A 43 -3.53 0.09 30.42
C TYR A 43 -2.31 -0.63 31.04
N LEU A 44 -1.54 -1.37 30.25
CA LEU A 44 -0.32 -2.05 30.70
C LEU A 44 0.71 -1.06 31.27
N ILE A 45 0.89 0.08 30.62
CA ILE A 45 1.88 1.08 31.05
C ILE A 45 1.34 1.91 32.22
N GLY A 46 0.13 2.45 32.08
CA GLY A 46 -0.43 3.44 33.01
C GLY A 46 -0.99 2.84 34.29
N GLU A 47 -1.68 1.69 34.21
CA GLU A 47 -2.39 1.09 35.32
C GLU A 47 -1.63 -0.09 35.93
N VAL A 48 -1.12 -1.01 35.10
CA VAL A 48 -0.34 -2.18 35.58
C VAL A 48 1.07 -1.78 35.99
N GLY A 49 1.58 -0.66 35.43
CA GLY A 49 2.92 -0.15 35.78
C GLY A 49 4.05 -0.84 35.01
N ILE A 50 3.76 -1.46 33.86
CA ILE A 50 4.79 -2.01 32.99
C ILE A 50 5.61 -0.86 32.40
N ASP A 51 6.94 -0.97 32.46
CA ASP A 51 7.82 -0.01 31.81
C ASP A 51 7.55 0.04 30.30
N ALA A 52 7.33 1.25 29.77
CA ALA A 52 7.10 1.45 28.34
C ALA A 52 8.20 0.83 27.46
N ALA A 53 9.46 0.83 27.94
CA ALA A 53 10.60 0.19 27.25
C ALA A 53 10.48 -1.34 27.16
N ASN A 54 9.66 -1.96 27.98
CA ASN A 54 9.39 -3.40 27.96
C ASN A 54 8.20 -3.78 27.06
N THR A 55 7.63 -2.80 26.34
CA THR A 55 6.52 -3.04 25.42
C THR A 55 6.97 -2.88 23.97
N LEU A 56 6.48 -3.74 23.09
CA LEU A 56 6.68 -3.66 21.65
C LEU A 56 5.34 -3.80 20.94
N THR A 57 4.96 -2.83 20.13
CA THR A 57 3.76 -2.92 19.29
C THR A 57 4.16 -2.86 17.82
N LEU A 58 3.77 -3.89 17.05
CA LEU A 58 4.11 -4.03 15.63
C LEU A 58 2.85 -3.92 14.77
N THR A 59 2.97 -3.21 13.64
CA THR A 59 1.93 -3.08 12.62
C THR A 59 2.54 -3.10 11.22
N PHE A 60 1.70 -2.95 10.17
CA PHE A 60 2.15 -3.06 8.78
C PHE A 60 2.44 -1.71 8.10
N THR A 61 1.83 -0.61 8.57
CA THR A 61 1.99 0.71 7.93
C THR A 61 2.46 1.76 8.92
N ASN A 62 3.27 2.72 8.45
CA ASN A 62 3.72 3.84 9.27
C ASN A 62 2.55 4.71 9.75
N LYS A 63 1.53 4.88 8.90
CA LYS A 63 0.30 5.60 9.25
C LYS A 63 -0.39 4.97 10.46
N ALA A 64 -0.61 3.64 10.42
CA ALA A 64 -1.19 2.93 11.56
C ALA A 64 -0.31 3.05 12.82
N ALA A 65 1.01 2.91 12.68
CA ALA A 65 1.95 3.05 13.79
C ALA A 65 1.88 4.45 14.42
N ASN A 66 1.88 5.51 13.63
CA ASN A 66 1.81 6.88 14.10
C ASN A 66 0.45 7.20 14.75
N GLU A 67 -0.66 6.76 14.14
CA GLU A 67 -2.00 6.91 14.70
C GLU A 67 -2.14 6.19 16.04
N MET A 68 -1.70 4.94 16.13
CA MET A 68 -1.71 4.16 17.37
C MET A 68 -0.85 4.81 18.44
N ARG A 69 0.35 5.30 18.08
CA ARG A 69 1.24 6.03 19.00
C ARG A 69 0.56 7.30 19.55
N SER A 70 0.02 8.13 18.66
CA SER A 70 -0.65 9.37 19.07
C SER A 70 -1.83 9.10 20.01
N ARG A 71 -2.63 8.08 19.74
CA ARG A 71 -3.76 7.68 20.60
C ARG A 71 -3.28 7.15 21.95
N ALA A 72 -2.28 6.26 21.98
CA ALA A 72 -1.74 5.73 23.22
C ALA A 72 -1.10 6.84 24.08
N MET A 73 -0.34 7.75 23.47
CA MET A 73 0.27 8.88 24.16
C MET A 73 -0.77 9.85 24.72
N ALA A 74 -1.84 10.14 23.97
CA ALA A 74 -2.95 10.97 24.49
C ALA A 74 -3.62 10.36 25.72
N MET A 75 -3.74 9.04 25.79
CA MET A 75 -4.26 8.33 26.97
C MET A 75 -3.28 8.38 28.15
N LEU A 76 -1.97 8.23 27.88
CA LEU A 76 -0.92 8.19 28.90
C LEU A 76 -0.55 9.58 29.44
N SER A 77 -0.69 10.66 28.64
CA SER A 77 -0.33 12.03 29.04
C SER A 77 -1.11 12.52 30.26
N GLN A 78 -2.28 11.96 30.54
CA GLN A 78 -3.09 12.27 31.73
C GLN A 78 -2.38 11.91 33.04
N SER A 79 -1.33 11.08 33.02
CA SER A 79 -0.57 10.68 34.22
C SER A 79 0.58 11.63 34.57
N GLY A 80 0.88 12.63 33.75
CA GLY A 80 1.98 13.59 33.96
C GLY A 80 3.40 13.00 33.82
N LYS A 81 3.53 11.74 33.38
CA LYS A 81 4.81 11.07 33.14
C LYS A 81 5.10 11.01 31.64
N ASN A 82 6.35 11.12 31.28
CA ASN A 82 6.80 10.99 29.89
C ASN A 82 7.09 9.51 29.59
N TYR A 83 6.28 8.90 28.71
CA TYR A 83 6.41 7.51 28.30
C TYR A 83 6.87 7.44 26.84
N SER A 84 7.68 6.43 26.48
CA SER A 84 8.14 6.23 25.11
C SER A 84 8.05 4.75 24.73
N PRO A 85 6.84 4.19 24.53
CA PRO A 85 6.68 2.82 24.06
C PRO A 85 7.17 2.67 22.62
N LEU A 86 7.82 1.56 22.30
CA LEU A 86 8.21 1.24 20.94
C LEU A 86 6.99 0.72 20.16
N LEU A 87 6.49 1.56 19.27
CA LEU A 87 5.36 1.28 18.40
C LEU A 87 5.76 1.61 16.96
N CYS A 88 5.93 0.59 16.12
CA CYS A 88 6.50 0.74 14.77
C CYS A 88 6.05 -0.38 13.83
N THR A 89 6.46 -0.30 12.55
CA THR A 89 6.27 -1.40 11.61
C THR A 89 7.30 -2.50 11.84
N PHE A 90 7.03 -3.73 11.36
CA PHE A 90 8.01 -4.82 11.35
C PHE A 90 9.33 -4.39 10.71
N HIS A 91 9.29 -3.70 9.57
CA HIS A 91 10.49 -3.23 8.87
C HIS A 91 11.26 -2.15 9.65
N LYS A 92 10.55 -1.21 10.30
CA LYS A 92 11.22 -0.21 11.16
C LYS A 92 11.86 -0.89 12.38
N PHE A 93 11.21 -1.89 12.98
CA PHE A 93 11.83 -2.70 14.03
C PHE A 93 13.11 -3.39 13.55
N GLY A 94 13.05 -4.06 12.37
CA GLY A 94 14.22 -4.68 11.76
C GLY A 94 15.34 -3.68 11.49
N LEU A 95 15.02 -2.49 10.96
CA LEU A 95 16.00 -1.42 10.76
C LEU A 95 16.68 -1.00 12.07
N LEU A 96 15.91 -0.71 13.12
CA LEU A 96 16.45 -0.33 14.43
C LEU A 96 17.33 -1.43 15.02
N PHE A 97 16.90 -2.68 14.87
CA PHE A 97 17.68 -3.83 15.32
C PHE A 97 19.00 -3.97 14.55
N LEU A 98 18.95 -3.89 13.22
CA LEU A 98 20.16 -4.03 12.38
C LEU A 98 21.15 -2.88 12.60
N LYS A 99 20.70 -1.66 12.86
CA LYS A 99 21.59 -0.54 13.23
C LYS A 99 22.42 -0.84 14.49
N LEU A 100 21.93 -1.68 15.40
CA LEU A 100 22.63 -2.07 16.63
C LEU A 100 23.46 -3.33 16.47
N TYR A 101 23.02 -4.30 15.65
CA TYR A 101 23.56 -5.67 15.72
C TYR A 101 24.07 -6.24 14.39
N ILE A 102 23.98 -5.53 13.25
CA ILE A 102 24.36 -6.06 11.94
C ILE A 102 25.84 -6.42 11.83
N GLU A 103 26.68 -5.83 12.68
CA GLU A 103 28.12 -6.14 12.78
C GLU A 103 28.38 -7.60 13.16
N LYS A 104 27.44 -8.27 13.83
CA LYS A 104 27.50 -9.71 14.09
C LYS A 104 27.53 -10.56 12.81
N LEU A 105 27.07 -10.01 11.68
CA LEU A 105 27.12 -10.62 10.35
C LEU A 105 28.30 -10.09 9.50
N GLY A 106 29.28 -9.39 10.12
CA GLY A 106 30.44 -8.83 9.44
C GLY A 106 30.12 -7.66 8.50
N ARG A 107 28.97 -7.00 8.67
CA ARG A 107 28.53 -5.84 7.86
C ARG A 107 28.60 -4.55 8.69
N LYS A 108 28.71 -3.41 8.01
CA LYS A 108 28.78 -2.10 8.68
C LYS A 108 27.37 -1.59 9.02
N ASN A 109 27.21 -0.90 10.15
CA ASN A 109 25.93 -0.35 10.62
C ASN A 109 25.43 0.86 9.82
N ASN A 110 26.30 1.50 9.02
CA ASN A 110 25.96 2.58 8.08
C ASN A 110 25.47 2.08 6.70
N PHE A 111 24.79 0.94 6.67
CA PHE A 111 24.24 0.38 5.44
C PHE A 111 23.15 1.28 4.83
N VAL A 112 22.98 1.18 3.52
CA VAL A 112 21.94 1.88 2.76
C VAL A 112 20.80 0.93 2.45
N ILE A 113 19.56 1.40 2.68
CA ILE A 113 18.36 0.64 2.33
C ILE A 113 17.99 0.95 0.88
N ILE A 114 17.85 -0.10 0.07
CA ILE A 114 17.41 -0.01 -1.32
C ILE A 114 15.95 -0.42 -1.49
N ASP A 115 15.27 0.24 -2.43
CA ASP A 115 13.88 -0.07 -2.73
C ASP A 115 13.73 -1.14 -3.84
N THR A 116 12.47 -1.46 -4.17
CA THR A 116 12.16 -2.49 -5.19
C THR A 116 12.65 -2.13 -6.59
N ASP A 117 12.69 -0.85 -6.97
CA ASP A 117 13.18 -0.44 -8.28
C ASP A 117 14.71 -0.51 -8.36
N ASP A 118 15.36 -0.15 -7.27
CA ASP A 118 16.80 -0.30 -7.12
C ASP A 118 17.20 -1.78 -7.18
N LYS A 119 16.47 -2.65 -6.48
CA LYS A 119 16.59 -4.13 -6.58
C LYS A 119 16.48 -4.59 -8.03
N LYS A 120 15.44 -4.15 -8.75
CA LYS A 120 15.26 -4.50 -10.17
C LYS A 120 16.42 -4.00 -11.06
N ARG A 121 16.96 -2.78 -10.79
CA ARG A 121 18.10 -2.24 -11.55
C ARG A 121 19.36 -3.08 -11.35
N ILE A 122 19.65 -3.47 -10.11
CA ILE A 122 20.78 -4.34 -9.78
C ILE A 122 20.63 -5.70 -10.49
N ILE A 123 19.47 -6.34 -10.38
CA ILE A 123 19.20 -7.63 -11.03
C ILE A 123 19.34 -7.50 -12.56
N LYS A 124 18.84 -6.42 -13.15
CA LYS A 124 18.93 -6.17 -14.59
C LYS A 124 20.37 -6.03 -15.07
N SER A 125 21.29 -5.51 -14.25
CA SER A 125 22.70 -5.35 -14.59
C SER A 125 23.44 -6.69 -14.74
N PHE A 126 22.88 -7.80 -14.25
CA PHE A 126 23.46 -9.14 -14.37
C PHE A 126 23.11 -9.86 -15.68
N GLU A 127 22.39 -9.19 -16.59
CA GLU A 127 22.10 -9.66 -17.96
C GLU A 127 21.54 -11.09 -18.05
N SER A 128 20.47 -11.38 -17.33
CA SER A 128 19.79 -12.68 -17.39
C SER A 128 18.78 -12.75 -18.54
N PRO A 129 18.59 -13.92 -19.20
CA PRO A 129 17.52 -14.14 -20.17
C PRO A 129 16.13 -14.18 -19.51
N VAL A 130 16.05 -14.39 -18.20
CA VAL A 130 14.80 -14.36 -17.44
C VAL A 130 14.39 -12.93 -17.15
N ALA A 131 13.09 -12.62 -17.26
CA ALA A 131 12.57 -11.29 -17.02
C ALA A 131 12.89 -10.81 -15.59
N THR A 132 13.44 -9.61 -15.47
CA THR A 132 13.89 -9.02 -14.20
C THR A 132 12.80 -8.99 -13.11
N ALA A 133 11.53 -8.77 -13.51
CA ALA A 133 10.42 -8.75 -12.55
C ALA A 133 10.19 -10.14 -11.92
N ILE A 134 10.33 -11.21 -12.69
CA ILE A 134 10.20 -12.60 -12.21
C ILE A 134 11.34 -12.91 -11.24
N LEU A 135 12.59 -12.62 -11.64
CA LEU A 135 13.75 -12.83 -10.78
C LEU A 135 13.67 -12.03 -9.47
N SER A 136 13.22 -10.78 -9.55
CA SER A 136 13.05 -9.93 -8.35
C SER A 136 12.03 -10.51 -7.38
N SER A 137 10.92 -11.06 -7.90
CA SER A 137 9.90 -11.73 -7.09
C SER A 137 10.43 -13.03 -6.47
N GLU A 138 11.14 -13.83 -7.27
CA GLU A 138 11.67 -15.12 -6.81
C GLU A 138 12.75 -14.95 -5.74
N ILE A 139 13.64 -13.96 -5.88
CA ILE A 139 14.63 -13.62 -4.85
C ILE A 139 13.93 -13.17 -3.55
N SER A 140 12.84 -12.39 -3.64
CA SER A 140 12.04 -12.06 -2.44
C SER A 140 11.45 -13.30 -1.78
N ASN A 141 10.95 -14.27 -2.57
CA ASN A 141 10.43 -15.52 -2.06
C ASN A 141 11.52 -16.33 -1.32
N TYR A 142 12.73 -16.42 -1.90
CA TYR A 142 13.86 -17.09 -1.25
C TYR A 142 14.22 -16.45 0.08
N LYS A 143 14.36 -15.12 0.12
CA LYS A 143 14.65 -14.37 1.35
C LYS A 143 13.58 -14.51 2.41
N ASN A 144 12.31 -14.37 2.04
CA ASN A 144 11.18 -14.52 2.96
C ASN A 144 10.98 -15.96 3.45
N SER A 145 11.47 -16.94 2.68
CA SER A 145 11.51 -18.35 3.10
C SER A 145 12.78 -18.70 3.88
N LEU A 146 13.70 -17.74 4.09
CA LEU A 146 14.99 -17.91 4.75
C LEU A 146 15.90 -18.93 4.05
N LEU A 147 15.78 -19.09 2.74
CA LEU A 147 16.63 -19.99 1.97
C LEU A 147 18.00 -19.34 1.69
N SER A 148 19.05 -19.99 2.10
CA SER A 148 20.41 -19.62 1.73
C SER A 148 20.66 -19.88 0.24
N VAL A 149 21.70 -19.26 -0.33
CA VAL A 149 22.11 -19.47 -1.71
C VAL A 149 22.37 -20.96 -1.98
N GLU A 150 23.04 -21.65 -1.02
CA GLU A 150 23.37 -23.07 -1.11
C GLU A 150 22.10 -23.94 -1.12
N GLU A 151 21.10 -23.61 -0.32
CA GLU A 151 19.81 -24.32 -0.28
C GLU A 151 19.04 -24.12 -1.58
N VAL A 152 19.05 -22.91 -2.15
CA VAL A 152 18.42 -22.63 -3.46
C VAL A 152 19.09 -23.44 -4.55
N TYR A 153 20.44 -23.54 -4.58
CA TYR A 153 21.14 -24.40 -5.53
C TYR A 153 20.81 -25.88 -5.34
N LYS A 154 20.73 -26.37 -4.09
CA LYS A 154 20.33 -27.76 -3.81
C LYS A 154 18.91 -28.01 -4.37
N ASN A 155 17.95 -27.14 -4.08
CA ASN A 155 16.59 -27.28 -4.53
C ASN A 155 16.49 -27.23 -6.07
N ALA A 156 17.28 -26.38 -6.74
CA ALA A 156 17.34 -26.29 -8.20
C ALA A 156 17.92 -27.56 -8.85
N ASN A 157 18.75 -28.33 -8.16
CA ASN A 157 19.32 -29.57 -8.68
C ASN A 157 18.42 -30.81 -8.46
N PHE A 158 17.46 -30.72 -7.53
CA PHE A 158 16.53 -31.82 -7.21
C PHE A 158 15.21 -31.76 -8.00
N SER A 159 14.95 -30.70 -8.76
CA SER A 159 13.66 -30.51 -9.41
C SER A 159 13.57 -31.21 -10.75
N SER A 160 12.61 -32.00 -10.86
CA SER A 160 11.57 -32.42 -11.84
C SER A 160 11.96 -32.86 -13.28
N PHE A 161 11.08 -33.68 -13.81
CA PHE A 161 10.96 -34.13 -15.20
C PHE A 161 10.84 -33.01 -16.27
N ASP A 162 10.79 -31.71 -15.86
CA ASP A 162 10.64 -30.59 -16.79
C ASP A 162 11.94 -29.78 -16.90
N LYS A 163 12.70 -30.01 -17.94
CA LYS A 163 13.99 -29.35 -18.22
C LYS A 163 13.89 -27.81 -18.34
N SER A 164 12.74 -27.27 -18.68
CA SER A 164 12.56 -25.81 -18.79
C SER A 164 12.53 -25.14 -17.41
N LYS A 165 11.88 -25.77 -16.45
CA LYS A 165 11.86 -25.32 -15.05
C LYS A 165 13.21 -25.46 -14.40
N ASP A 166 13.95 -26.54 -14.67
CA ASP A 166 15.31 -26.75 -14.13
C ASP A 166 16.26 -25.63 -14.57
N ASN A 167 16.19 -25.20 -15.83
CA ASN A 167 17.01 -24.09 -16.32
C ASN A 167 16.64 -22.76 -15.65
N PHE A 168 15.34 -22.50 -15.44
CA PHE A 168 14.88 -21.30 -14.73
C PHE A 168 15.40 -21.25 -13.30
N TYR A 169 15.25 -22.32 -12.50
CA TYR A 169 15.69 -22.34 -11.10
C TYR A 169 17.21 -22.21 -10.96
N LYS A 170 17.99 -22.82 -11.86
CA LYS A 170 19.45 -22.65 -11.89
C LYS A 170 19.86 -21.21 -12.17
N GLN A 171 19.21 -20.56 -13.13
CA GLN A 171 19.47 -19.14 -13.42
C GLN A 171 19.04 -18.24 -12.26
N ALA A 172 17.89 -18.52 -11.65
CA ALA A 172 17.44 -17.77 -10.48
C ALA A 172 18.42 -17.90 -9.30
N ALA A 173 18.97 -19.10 -9.06
CA ALA A 173 19.98 -19.32 -8.02
C ALA A 173 21.28 -18.53 -8.30
N GLN A 174 21.77 -18.55 -9.57
CA GLN A 174 22.95 -17.78 -9.98
C GLN A 174 22.76 -16.26 -9.81
N ILE A 175 21.57 -15.75 -10.17
CA ILE A 175 21.28 -14.33 -10.01
C ILE A 175 21.11 -13.96 -8.52
N TYR A 176 20.53 -14.86 -7.73
CA TYR A 176 20.41 -14.66 -6.28
C TYR A 176 21.78 -14.56 -5.62
N GLU A 177 22.72 -15.46 -5.96
CA GLU A 177 24.10 -15.39 -5.46
C GLU A 177 24.77 -14.06 -5.81
N LYS A 178 24.76 -13.67 -7.10
CA LYS A 178 25.30 -12.38 -7.56
C LYS A 178 24.66 -11.19 -6.86
N TYR A 179 23.37 -11.28 -6.59
CA TYR A 179 22.62 -10.22 -5.92
C TYR A 179 23.04 -10.10 -4.45
N GLU A 180 23.14 -11.21 -3.72
CA GLU A 180 23.61 -11.22 -2.32
C GLU A 180 25.06 -10.72 -2.20
N ASP A 181 25.94 -11.14 -3.10
CA ASP A 181 27.32 -10.66 -3.13
C ASP A 181 27.40 -9.15 -3.42
N TYR A 182 26.57 -8.66 -4.35
CA TYR A 182 26.48 -7.24 -4.65
C TYR A 182 26.01 -6.44 -3.43
N LEU A 183 24.97 -6.89 -2.72
CA LEU A 183 24.47 -6.23 -1.51
C LEU A 183 25.55 -6.20 -0.41
N LYS A 184 26.24 -7.29 -0.19
CA LYS A 184 27.33 -7.36 0.80
C LYS A 184 28.50 -6.45 0.44
N ALA A 185 28.98 -6.49 -0.80
CA ALA A 185 30.11 -5.70 -1.27
C ALA A 185 29.86 -4.19 -1.18
N ASN A 186 28.62 -3.77 -1.41
CA ASN A 186 28.24 -2.34 -1.39
C ASN A 186 27.55 -1.92 -0.07
N ASN A 187 27.54 -2.77 0.95
CA ASN A 187 26.88 -2.53 2.24
C ASN A 187 25.40 -2.09 2.11
N LEU A 188 24.65 -2.76 1.21
CA LEU A 188 23.24 -2.48 0.92
C LEU A 188 22.35 -3.50 1.63
N VAL A 189 21.16 -3.08 2.02
CA VAL A 189 20.10 -3.90 2.63
C VAL A 189 18.81 -3.63 1.86
N ASP A 190 18.14 -4.68 1.35
CA ASP A 190 16.80 -4.52 0.79
C ASP A 190 15.71 -4.69 1.86
N PHE A 191 14.43 -4.51 1.47
CA PHE A 191 13.33 -4.65 2.43
C PHE A 191 13.21 -6.05 3.03
N ASP A 192 13.49 -7.10 2.24
CA ASP A 192 13.44 -8.48 2.71
C ASP A 192 14.54 -8.73 3.75
N ASP A 193 15.72 -8.13 3.56
CA ASP A 193 16.86 -8.23 4.48
C ASP A 193 16.59 -7.61 5.85
N LEU A 194 15.76 -6.53 5.91
CA LEU A 194 15.46 -5.90 7.21
C LEU A 194 14.89 -6.91 8.20
N LEU A 195 14.10 -7.85 7.75
CA LEU A 195 13.54 -8.91 8.60
C LEU A 195 14.39 -10.19 8.56
N GLY A 196 14.88 -10.61 7.39
CA GLY A 196 15.64 -11.82 7.22
C GLY A 196 16.96 -11.81 8.01
N LEU A 197 17.73 -10.71 7.92
CA LEU A 197 18.99 -10.58 8.68
C LEU A 197 18.72 -10.39 10.18
N THR A 198 17.62 -9.70 10.56
CA THR A 198 17.22 -9.59 11.97
C THR A 198 16.93 -10.97 12.55
N TYR A 199 16.14 -11.79 11.85
CA TYR A 199 15.86 -13.17 12.27
C TYR A 199 17.16 -13.99 12.35
N LYS A 200 18.01 -13.92 11.33
CA LYS A 200 19.28 -14.65 11.27
C LYS A 200 20.17 -14.34 12.46
N ILE A 201 20.34 -13.06 12.82
CA ILE A 201 21.14 -12.67 14.00
C ILE A 201 20.57 -13.27 15.29
N LEU A 202 19.24 -13.24 15.46
CA LEU A 202 18.59 -13.81 16.65
C LEU A 202 18.63 -15.34 16.65
N ASP A 203 18.62 -15.98 15.49
CA ASP A 203 18.68 -17.43 15.37
C ASP A 203 20.08 -17.98 15.64
N GLU A 204 21.11 -17.30 15.15
CA GLU A 204 22.51 -17.67 15.35
C GLU A 204 23.09 -17.24 16.73
N ASN A 205 22.39 -16.38 17.49
CA ASN A 205 22.84 -15.85 18.78
C ASN A 205 21.75 -15.99 19.85
N GLU A 206 21.64 -17.17 20.46
CA GLU A 206 20.60 -17.48 21.46
C GLU A 206 20.63 -16.54 22.68
N ASP A 207 21.81 -16.18 23.18
CA ASP A 207 21.94 -15.26 24.33
C ASP A 207 21.34 -13.89 23.99
N LEU A 208 21.63 -13.36 22.79
CA LEU A 208 21.05 -12.12 22.33
C LEU A 208 19.51 -12.25 22.16
N ALA A 209 19.05 -13.38 21.63
CA ALA A 209 17.60 -13.61 21.48
C ALA A 209 16.91 -13.61 22.85
N ARG A 210 17.52 -14.21 23.88
CA ARG A 210 17.02 -14.17 25.27
C ARG A 210 17.05 -12.76 25.85
N GLU A 211 18.11 -12.00 25.62
CA GLU A 211 18.22 -10.60 26.05
C GLU A 211 17.09 -9.75 25.45
N ILE A 212 16.87 -9.84 24.13
CA ILE A 212 15.84 -9.10 23.42
C ILE A 212 14.42 -9.52 23.85
N SER A 213 14.20 -10.83 24.05
CA SER A 213 12.94 -11.35 24.59
C SER A 213 12.67 -10.83 26.00
N ASN A 214 13.65 -10.79 26.87
CA ASN A 214 13.52 -10.23 28.23
C ASN A 214 13.36 -8.71 28.24
N ARG A 215 13.86 -8.01 27.21
CA ARG A 215 13.63 -6.57 27.03
C ARG A 215 12.19 -6.28 26.67
N TYR A 216 11.63 -6.96 25.66
CA TYR A 216 10.25 -6.75 25.19
C TYR A 216 9.30 -7.78 25.79
N LYS A 217 8.96 -7.61 27.06
CA LYS A 217 8.15 -8.57 27.83
C LYS A 217 6.69 -8.63 27.39
N TYR A 218 6.17 -7.59 26.74
CA TYR A 218 4.80 -7.51 26.24
C TYR A 218 4.79 -7.10 24.77
N ILE A 219 4.40 -8.03 23.92
CA ILE A 219 4.39 -7.85 22.47
C ILE A 219 2.95 -7.75 21.99
N MET A 220 2.66 -6.75 21.16
CA MET A 220 1.37 -6.59 20.51
C MET A 220 1.56 -6.51 18.99
N VAL A 221 0.69 -7.19 18.24
CA VAL A 221 0.74 -7.23 16.78
C VAL A 221 -0.63 -6.91 16.21
N ASP A 222 -0.73 -5.85 15.41
CA ASP A 222 -1.95 -5.51 14.67
C ASP A 222 -1.93 -6.15 13.27
N GLU A 223 -3.10 -6.37 12.67
CA GLU A 223 -3.30 -6.99 11.34
C GLU A 223 -2.58 -8.34 11.19
N TYR A 224 -2.62 -9.19 12.23
CA TYR A 224 -1.84 -10.44 12.29
C TYR A 224 -2.11 -11.40 11.13
N GLN A 225 -3.29 -11.38 10.52
CA GLN A 225 -3.65 -12.18 9.34
C GLN A 225 -2.80 -11.88 8.10
N ASP A 226 -2.06 -10.77 8.08
CA ASP A 226 -1.19 -10.39 6.97
C ASP A 226 0.28 -10.80 7.19
N THR A 227 0.58 -11.50 8.27
CA THR A 227 1.94 -11.96 8.56
C THR A 227 2.36 -13.10 7.65
N ASN A 228 3.66 -13.09 7.25
CA ASN A 228 4.31 -14.19 6.55
C ASN A 228 5.09 -15.10 7.53
N ASP A 229 5.67 -16.19 7.01
CA ASP A 229 6.44 -17.16 7.81
C ASP A 229 7.64 -16.53 8.53
N LEU A 230 8.34 -15.62 7.87
CA LEU A 230 9.49 -14.93 8.45
C LEU A 230 9.08 -14.06 9.64
N GLN A 231 8.00 -13.28 9.51
CA GLN A 231 7.47 -12.47 10.60
C GLN A 231 6.99 -13.32 11.76
N TYR A 232 6.32 -14.44 11.47
CA TYR A 232 5.94 -15.41 12.50
C TYR A 232 7.16 -15.98 13.24
N LYS A 233 8.19 -16.43 12.52
CA LYS A 233 9.42 -16.94 13.13
C LYS A 233 10.13 -15.88 13.97
N LEU A 234 10.17 -14.63 13.50
CA LEU A 234 10.70 -13.50 14.25
C LEU A 234 9.95 -13.29 15.56
N LEU A 235 8.61 -13.29 15.54
CA LEU A 235 7.79 -13.19 16.74
C LEU A 235 8.05 -14.33 17.73
N LYS A 236 8.25 -15.56 17.26
CA LYS A 236 8.64 -16.70 18.12
C LYS A 236 9.98 -16.46 18.81
N LYS A 237 10.97 -15.86 18.13
CA LYS A 237 12.27 -15.50 18.75
C LYS A 237 12.11 -14.38 19.78
N LEU A 238 11.26 -13.39 19.49
CA LEU A 238 10.95 -12.30 20.43
C LEU A 238 10.20 -12.79 21.68
N CYS A 239 9.47 -13.90 21.58
CA CYS A 239 8.74 -14.53 22.68
C CYS A 239 9.51 -15.70 23.33
N LEU A 240 10.81 -15.84 23.10
CA LEU A 240 11.60 -16.99 23.52
C LEU A 240 11.56 -17.26 25.05
N CYS A 241 11.53 -16.21 25.86
CA CYS A 241 11.53 -16.28 27.33
C CYS A 241 10.14 -16.11 27.97
N HIS A 242 9.12 -15.80 27.18
CA HIS A 242 7.74 -15.55 27.65
C HIS A 242 6.73 -15.76 26.52
N GLU A 243 5.44 -15.87 26.88
CA GLU A 243 4.34 -15.96 25.90
C GLU A 243 3.38 -14.76 26.00
N ASN A 244 3.84 -13.61 26.49
CA ASN A 244 3.01 -12.41 26.60
C ASN A 244 2.89 -11.70 25.24
N ILE A 245 2.17 -12.35 24.33
CA ILE A 245 1.90 -11.85 22.98
C ILE A 245 0.39 -11.67 22.79
N CYS A 246 -0.01 -10.47 22.38
CA CYS A 246 -1.38 -10.16 21.99
C CYS A 246 -1.42 -9.87 20.49
N VAL A 247 -2.08 -10.71 19.72
CA VAL A 247 -2.28 -10.47 18.30
C VAL A 247 -3.71 -10.05 18.03
N VAL A 248 -3.89 -9.09 17.15
CA VAL A 248 -5.20 -8.61 16.69
C VAL A 248 -5.30 -8.83 15.20
N GLY A 249 -6.39 -9.42 14.74
CA GLY A 249 -6.55 -9.68 13.32
C GLY A 249 -7.97 -10.03 12.93
N ASP A 250 -8.16 -10.07 11.62
CA ASP A 250 -9.40 -10.47 10.96
C ASP A 250 -9.06 -11.43 9.83
N ASP A 251 -9.27 -12.73 10.04
CA ASP A 251 -9.02 -13.77 9.04
C ASP A 251 -9.78 -13.51 7.72
N ASP A 252 -10.96 -12.89 7.79
CA ASP A 252 -11.75 -12.51 6.62
C ASP A 252 -11.16 -11.27 5.87
N GLN A 253 -10.11 -10.64 6.39
CA GLN A 253 -9.39 -9.54 5.75
C GLN A 253 -7.95 -9.90 5.33
N SER A 254 -7.59 -11.19 5.26
CA SER A 254 -6.31 -11.64 4.74
C SER A 254 -6.32 -11.58 3.21
N ILE A 255 -5.67 -10.56 2.64
CA ILE A 255 -5.69 -10.22 1.20
C ILE A 255 -4.30 -9.98 0.61
N TYR A 256 -3.24 -10.38 1.30
CA TYR A 256 -1.86 -10.22 0.87
C TYR A 256 -1.13 -11.55 0.67
N GLY A 257 -1.85 -12.63 0.32
CA GLY A 257 -1.27 -13.93 -0.02
C GLY A 257 -0.26 -13.82 -1.16
N TRP A 258 -0.51 -12.98 -2.15
CA TRP A 258 0.40 -12.68 -3.25
C TRP A 258 1.71 -11.96 -2.82
N ARG A 259 1.76 -11.40 -1.59
CA ARG A 259 2.97 -10.86 -0.93
C ARG A 259 3.57 -11.84 0.08
N GLY A 260 3.12 -13.09 0.09
CA GLY A 260 3.60 -14.13 0.99
C GLY A 260 2.91 -14.17 2.37
N ALA A 261 1.87 -13.37 2.60
CA ALA A 261 1.06 -13.51 3.81
C ALA A 261 0.44 -14.90 3.89
N LYS A 262 0.41 -15.47 5.10
CA LYS A 262 -0.15 -16.79 5.36
C LYS A 262 -1.29 -16.71 6.35
N ILE A 263 -2.50 -16.92 5.84
CA ILE A 263 -3.70 -16.96 6.68
C ILE A 263 -3.59 -18.01 7.79
N ASP A 264 -2.84 -19.09 7.54
CA ASP A 264 -2.61 -20.17 8.52
C ASP A 264 -1.98 -19.66 9.82
N ASN A 265 -1.24 -18.54 9.78
CA ASN A 265 -0.68 -17.96 11.00
C ASN A 265 -1.76 -17.55 11.99
N ILE A 266 -2.86 -16.93 11.55
CA ILE A 266 -3.96 -16.56 12.44
C ILE A 266 -4.89 -17.75 12.71
N LEU A 267 -5.14 -18.61 11.73
CA LEU A 267 -6.01 -19.77 11.88
C LEU A 267 -5.46 -20.74 12.93
N ASN A 268 -4.16 -20.97 12.92
CA ASN A 268 -3.47 -21.91 13.81
C ASN A 268 -2.81 -21.24 15.03
N PHE A 269 -3.12 -19.97 15.33
CA PHE A 269 -2.50 -19.25 16.45
C PHE A 269 -2.67 -19.99 17.79
N LYS A 270 -3.81 -20.64 17.97
CA LYS A 270 -4.11 -21.42 19.18
C LYS A 270 -3.10 -22.55 19.43
N ASP A 271 -2.56 -23.13 18.35
CA ASP A 271 -1.65 -24.28 18.43
C ASP A 271 -0.17 -23.83 18.52
N GLN A 272 0.08 -22.54 18.37
CA GLN A 272 1.42 -21.96 18.36
C GLN A 272 1.93 -21.54 19.74
N PHE A 273 1.04 -21.30 20.70
CA PHE A 273 1.34 -20.84 22.06
C PHE A 273 0.53 -21.61 23.08
N SER A 274 1.02 -21.63 24.34
CA SER A 274 0.34 -22.33 25.44
C SER A 274 -0.85 -21.51 25.94
N ASN A 275 -1.97 -22.18 26.26
CA ASN A 275 -3.12 -21.58 26.94
C ASN A 275 -3.63 -20.27 26.28
N VAL A 276 -3.75 -20.25 24.96
CA VAL A 276 -4.15 -19.07 24.21
C VAL A 276 -5.57 -18.64 24.58
N LYS A 277 -5.73 -17.38 24.98
CA LYS A 277 -7.03 -16.74 25.16
C LYS A 277 -7.53 -16.16 23.84
N ILE A 278 -8.74 -16.53 23.42
CA ILE A 278 -9.38 -15.99 22.21
C ILE A 278 -10.55 -15.08 22.61
N ILE A 279 -10.50 -13.83 22.22
CA ILE A 279 -11.57 -12.85 22.44
C ILE A 279 -12.11 -12.39 21.08
N ARG A 280 -13.45 -12.43 20.91
CA ARG A 280 -14.11 -12.02 19.67
C ARG A 280 -14.70 -10.63 19.81
N LEU A 281 -14.33 -9.71 18.89
CA LEU A 281 -14.94 -8.39 18.79
C LEU A 281 -15.95 -8.40 17.64
N GLU A 282 -17.22 -8.63 17.97
CA GLU A 282 -18.29 -8.84 16.97
C GLU A 282 -19.18 -7.61 16.76
N LYS A 283 -19.15 -6.62 17.66
CA LYS A 283 -19.91 -5.38 17.49
C LYS A 283 -19.25 -4.46 16.47
N ASN A 284 -19.97 -4.19 15.38
CA ASN A 284 -19.52 -3.25 14.34
C ASN A 284 -20.07 -1.85 14.59
N TYR A 285 -19.16 -0.86 14.59
CA TYR A 285 -19.47 0.55 14.81
C TYR A 285 -19.30 1.40 13.53
N ARG A 286 -18.95 0.77 12.40
CA ARG A 286 -18.66 1.45 11.14
C ARG A 286 -19.86 1.52 10.21
N SER A 287 -20.41 0.40 9.85
CA SER A 287 -21.34 0.22 8.73
C SER A 287 -22.77 -0.01 9.19
N SER A 288 -23.76 0.33 8.33
CA SER A 288 -25.15 -0.04 8.52
C SER A 288 -25.36 -1.55 8.40
N GLU A 289 -26.49 -2.08 8.92
CA GLU A 289 -26.78 -3.52 8.90
C GLU A 289 -26.97 -4.07 7.48
N ALA A 290 -27.53 -3.29 6.56
CA ALA A 290 -27.65 -3.69 5.16
C ALA A 290 -26.31 -4.00 4.50
N ILE A 291 -25.28 -3.18 4.79
CA ILE A 291 -23.92 -3.40 4.31
C ILE A 291 -23.28 -4.63 4.96
N LEU A 292 -23.45 -4.76 6.29
CA LEU A 292 -22.90 -5.89 7.03
C LEU A 292 -23.52 -7.22 6.63
N LYS A 293 -24.82 -7.23 6.34
CA LYS A 293 -25.52 -8.41 5.84
C LYS A 293 -24.91 -8.86 4.50
N ALA A 294 -24.76 -7.95 3.54
CA ALA A 294 -24.15 -8.27 2.26
C ALA A 294 -22.71 -8.81 2.42
N ALA A 295 -21.91 -8.19 3.30
CA ALA A 295 -20.55 -8.64 3.58
C ALA A 295 -20.53 -10.04 4.22
N THR A 296 -21.41 -10.29 5.18
CA THR A 296 -21.49 -11.58 5.89
C THR A 296 -21.95 -12.69 4.97
N GLU A 297 -23.02 -12.48 4.19
CA GLU A 297 -23.50 -13.46 3.21
C GLU A 297 -22.41 -13.82 2.21
N LEU A 298 -21.66 -12.83 1.71
CA LEU A 298 -20.52 -13.07 0.82
C LEU A 298 -19.45 -13.95 1.45
N ILE A 299 -18.94 -13.56 2.62
CA ILE A 299 -17.77 -14.21 3.22
C ILE A 299 -18.09 -15.60 3.80
N ASP A 300 -19.34 -15.90 4.10
CA ASP A 300 -19.77 -17.21 4.59
C ASP A 300 -19.60 -18.34 3.55
N HIS A 301 -19.33 -18.01 2.28
CA HIS A 301 -18.95 -18.98 1.25
C HIS A 301 -17.50 -19.46 1.36
N ASN A 302 -16.65 -18.82 2.17
CA ASN A 302 -15.30 -19.30 2.46
C ASN A 302 -15.34 -20.41 3.52
N ARG A 303 -14.47 -21.41 3.34
CA ARG A 303 -14.37 -22.57 4.25
C ARG A 303 -13.32 -22.38 5.32
N ASN A 304 -12.17 -21.83 4.95
CA ASN A 304 -11.02 -21.63 5.85
C ASN A 304 -11.17 -20.32 6.63
N ARG A 305 -11.88 -20.36 7.77
CA ARG A 305 -12.11 -19.20 8.63
C ARG A 305 -12.39 -19.59 10.08
N LEU A 306 -12.02 -18.69 11.01
CA LEU A 306 -12.29 -18.89 12.45
C LEU A 306 -13.77 -18.66 12.83
N GLY A 307 -14.53 -18.05 11.95
CA GLY A 307 -15.94 -17.73 12.14
C GLY A 307 -16.18 -16.66 13.19
N LYS A 308 -16.95 -15.63 12.82
CA LYS A 308 -17.45 -14.57 13.69
C LYS A 308 -18.75 -14.02 13.13
N LYS A 309 -19.60 -13.46 13.99
CA LYS A 309 -20.87 -12.86 13.59
C LYS A 309 -20.84 -11.37 13.86
N LEU A 310 -20.81 -10.55 12.80
CA LEU A 310 -20.86 -9.11 12.95
C LEU A 310 -22.28 -8.66 13.32
N VAL A 311 -22.38 -7.82 14.35
CA VAL A 311 -23.63 -7.20 14.81
C VAL A 311 -23.48 -5.68 14.67
N GLY A 312 -24.31 -5.08 13.81
CA GLY A 312 -24.31 -3.63 13.59
C GLY A 312 -24.85 -2.85 14.80
N THR A 313 -24.37 -1.63 14.93
CA THR A 313 -24.84 -0.69 15.96
C THR A 313 -25.49 0.57 15.37
N LYS A 314 -25.53 0.69 14.03
CA LYS A 314 -26.03 1.90 13.32
C LYS A 314 -27.43 1.75 12.72
N GLY A 315 -28.10 0.62 12.96
CA GLY A 315 -29.43 0.31 12.40
C GLY A 315 -29.36 -0.15 10.94
N GLU A 316 -30.51 -0.37 10.34
CA GLU A 316 -30.66 -0.98 9.00
C GLU A 316 -29.89 -0.25 7.90
N GLY A 317 -30.02 1.09 7.85
CA GLY A 317 -29.40 1.90 6.82
C GLY A 317 -30.07 1.79 5.44
N GLU A 318 -29.42 2.33 4.41
CA GLU A 318 -29.87 2.22 3.04
C GLU A 318 -29.53 0.87 2.44
N ALA A 319 -30.40 0.34 1.59
CA ALA A 319 -30.15 -0.90 0.85
C ALA A 319 -28.93 -0.74 -0.08
N VAL A 320 -28.17 -1.81 -0.23
CA VAL A 320 -27.04 -1.81 -1.17
C VAL A 320 -27.55 -1.62 -2.59
N ASN A 321 -27.03 -0.63 -3.28
CA ASN A 321 -27.44 -0.28 -4.64
C ASN A 321 -26.65 -1.11 -5.68
N LEU A 322 -27.34 -1.65 -6.70
CA LEU A 322 -26.72 -2.35 -7.82
C LEU A 322 -26.89 -1.54 -9.10
N ILE A 323 -25.77 -1.18 -9.75
CA ILE A 323 -25.71 -0.43 -11.00
C ILE A 323 -25.36 -1.38 -12.14
N GLU A 324 -26.35 -1.78 -12.92
CA GLU A 324 -26.12 -2.53 -14.16
C GLU A 324 -25.91 -1.56 -15.33
N SER A 325 -24.91 -1.82 -16.17
CA SER A 325 -24.57 -0.99 -17.32
C SER A 325 -24.30 -1.82 -18.58
N PHE A 326 -24.56 -1.22 -19.73
CA PHE A 326 -24.30 -1.89 -21.02
C PHE A 326 -22.80 -2.04 -21.26
N ASP A 327 -22.04 -0.98 -20.98
CA ASP A 327 -20.58 -0.96 -21.11
C ASP A 327 -19.92 -0.07 -20.05
N GLU A 328 -18.58 -0.02 -20.10
CA GLU A 328 -17.75 0.76 -19.16
C GLU A 328 -18.01 2.27 -19.20
N SER A 329 -18.40 2.81 -20.36
CA SER A 329 -18.66 4.25 -20.50
C SER A 329 -19.99 4.65 -19.87
N VAL A 330 -21.02 3.80 -20.04
CA VAL A 330 -22.32 3.96 -19.40
C VAL A 330 -22.20 3.79 -17.89
N GLU A 331 -21.40 2.82 -17.42
CA GLU A 331 -21.12 2.61 -16.00
C GLU A 331 -20.50 3.87 -15.39
N ALA A 332 -19.40 4.37 -15.97
CA ALA A 332 -18.71 5.56 -15.51
C ALA A 332 -19.61 6.80 -15.47
N GLY A 333 -20.44 6.99 -16.49
CA GLY A 333 -21.40 8.10 -16.55
C GLY A 333 -22.48 8.03 -15.47
N LYS A 334 -23.00 6.82 -15.13
CA LYS A 334 -23.96 6.64 -14.04
C LYS A 334 -23.32 6.93 -12.68
N ILE A 335 -22.11 6.43 -12.46
CA ILE A 335 -21.36 6.66 -11.21
C ILE A 335 -21.08 8.15 -11.04
N ALA A 336 -20.56 8.83 -12.08
CA ALA A 336 -20.28 10.26 -12.03
C ALA A 336 -21.53 11.09 -11.70
N LYS A 337 -22.68 10.77 -12.29
CA LYS A 337 -23.97 11.43 -11.96
C LYS A 337 -24.37 11.21 -10.50
N ASN A 338 -24.27 9.98 -9.99
CA ASN A 338 -24.59 9.68 -8.59
C ASN A 338 -23.67 10.45 -7.63
N ILE A 339 -22.38 10.54 -7.95
CA ILE A 339 -21.42 11.32 -7.16
C ILE A 339 -21.75 12.81 -7.20
N LYS A 340 -22.07 13.35 -8.38
CA LYS A 340 -22.48 14.75 -8.53
C LYS A 340 -23.72 15.08 -7.71
N GLU A 341 -24.68 14.16 -7.65
CA GLU A 341 -25.86 14.30 -6.80
C GLU A 341 -25.49 14.31 -5.31
N LEU A 342 -24.59 13.43 -4.86
CA LEU A 342 -24.10 13.44 -3.47
C LEU A 342 -23.40 14.76 -3.14
N LEU A 343 -22.52 15.25 -4.02
CA LEU A 343 -21.83 16.53 -3.84
C LEU A 343 -22.82 17.70 -3.79
N SER A 344 -23.88 17.69 -4.64
CA SER A 344 -24.93 18.72 -4.63
C SER A 344 -25.78 18.72 -3.36
N LYS A 345 -25.86 17.58 -2.66
CA LYS A 345 -26.48 17.45 -1.33
C LYS A 345 -25.56 17.84 -0.18
N GLY A 346 -24.34 18.36 -0.46
CA GLY A 346 -23.38 18.82 0.52
C GLY A 346 -22.47 17.73 1.13
N VAL A 347 -22.44 16.54 0.53
CA VAL A 347 -21.47 15.51 0.93
C VAL A 347 -20.06 15.99 0.60
N GLN A 348 -19.11 15.83 1.53
CA GLN A 348 -17.72 16.21 1.29
C GLN A 348 -17.05 15.24 0.32
N ALA A 349 -16.23 15.74 -0.60
CA ALA A 349 -15.54 14.90 -1.59
C ALA A 349 -14.69 13.79 -0.96
N LYS A 350 -14.01 14.08 0.14
CA LYS A 350 -13.20 13.12 0.92
C LYS A 350 -13.98 11.92 1.47
N ASP A 351 -15.29 12.06 1.62
CA ASP A 351 -16.17 11.02 2.16
C ASP A 351 -16.65 10.04 1.07
N ILE A 352 -16.27 10.28 -0.19
CA ILE A 352 -16.67 9.49 -1.37
C ILE A 352 -15.45 8.77 -1.94
N ALA A 353 -15.59 7.47 -2.21
CA ALA A 353 -14.56 6.70 -2.90
C ALA A 353 -15.13 5.76 -3.97
N ILE A 354 -14.28 5.47 -4.97
CA ILE A 354 -14.52 4.45 -5.99
C ILE A 354 -13.40 3.41 -5.88
N LEU A 355 -13.79 2.15 -5.74
CA LEU A 355 -12.87 1.02 -5.66
C LEU A 355 -12.98 0.13 -6.90
N TYR A 356 -11.84 -0.36 -7.36
CA TYR A 356 -11.74 -1.35 -8.43
C TYR A 356 -10.71 -2.45 -8.10
N ARG A 357 -10.86 -3.61 -8.75
CA ARG A 357 -9.92 -4.73 -8.59
C ARG A 357 -8.66 -4.57 -9.43
N ILE A 358 -8.78 -4.07 -10.65
CA ILE A 358 -7.66 -3.90 -11.60
C ILE A 358 -7.59 -2.46 -12.11
N ASN A 359 -6.36 -1.94 -12.21
CA ASN A 359 -6.10 -0.55 -12.61
C ASN A 359 -6.62 -0.21 -14.03
N ALA A 360 -6.76 -1.20 -14.91
CA ALA A 360 -7.25 -0.98 -16.27
C ALA A 360 -8.67 -0.39 -16.31
N LEU A 361 -9.46 -0.47 -15.23
CA LEU A 361 -10.80 0.10 -15.13
C LEU A 361 -10.81 1.60 -14.82
N SER A 362 -9.68 2.19 -14.39
CA SER A 362 -9.65 3.60 -13.97
C SER A 362 -9.90 4.57 -15.14
N ARG A 363 -9.41 4.27 -16.34
CA ARG A 363 -9.47 5.18 -17.48
C ARG A 363 -10.89 5.62 -17.84
N SER A 364 -11.82 4.67 -17.95
CA SER A 364 -13.23 4.99 -18.25
C SER A 364 -13.90 5.81 -17.14
N LEU A 365 -13.50 5.58 -15.87
CA LEU A 365 -13.95 6.38 -14.73
C LEU A 365 -13.43 7.81 -14.81
N GLU A 366 -12.16 8.00 -15.09
CA GLU A 366 -11.54 9.31 -15.25
C GLU A 366 -12.27 10.12 -16.34
N ASP A 367 -12.53 9.47 -17.50
CA ASP A 367 -13.32 10.09 -18.58
C ASP A 367 -14.73 10.50 -18.13
N GLY A 368 -15.41 9.64 -17.35
CA GLY A 368 -16.76 9.92 -16.84
C GLY A 368 -16.78 11.07 -15.82
N LEU A 369 -15.82 11.09 -14.89
CA LEU A 369 -15.71 12.14 -13.87
C LEU A 369 -15.32 13.49 -14.48
N ASN A 370 -14.39 13.49 -15.44
CA ASN A 370 -13.99 14.71 -16.16
C ASN A 370 -15.16 15.34 -16.92
N LYS A 371 -16.04 14.54 -17.56
CA LYS A 371 -17.26 15.04 -18.23
C LYS A 371 -18.20 15.74 -17.27
N GLU A 372 -18.31 15.27 -16.04
CA GLU A 372 -19.17 15.87 -15.00
C GLU A 372 -18.41 16.90 -14.15
N GLN A 373 -17.14 17.21 -14.47
CA GLN A 373 -16.28 18.18 -13.78
C GLN A 373 -16.09 17.86 -12.28
N ILE A 374 -15.93 16.58 -11.94
CA ILE A 374 -15.72 16.11 -10.58
C ILE A 374 -14.21 15.98 -10.34
N ALA A 375 -13.69 16.67 -9.32
CA ALA A 375 -12.31 16.55 -8.91
C ALA A 375 -12.07 15.17 -8.26
N TYR A 376 -11.03 14.46 -8.69
CA TYR A 376 -10.64 13.15 -8.15
C TYR A 376 -9.14 13.03 -7.94
N LYS A 377 -8.76 12.11 -7.07
CA LYS A 377 -7.38 11.71 -6.80
C LYS A 377 -7.23 10.21 -6.92
N MET A 378 -6.23 9.79 -7.71
CA MET A 378 -5.83 8.38 -7.80
C MET A 378 -4.93 8.04 -6.63
N VAL A 379 -5.35 7.07 -5.79
CA VAL A 379 -4.52 6.51 -4.71
C VAL A 379 -3.89 5.21 -5.22
N GLY A 380 -2.55 5.08 -5.11
CA GLY A 380 -1.81 3.92 -5.62
C GLY A 380 -1.21 4.11 -7.02
N GLY A 381 -1.04 5.36 -7.48
CA GLY A 381 -0.15 5.73 -8.59
C GLY A 381 1.33 5.54 -8.21
N VAL A 382 2.27 5.99 -9.08
CA VAL A 382 3.70 6.01 -8.72
C VAL A 382 3.84 6.79 -7.41
N LYS A 383 4.35 6.13 -6.39
CA LYS A 383 4.52 6.74 -5.05
C LYS A 383 5.31 8.03 -5.18
N PHE A 384 4.91 9.05 -4.44
CA PHE A 384 5.57 10.35 -4.46
C PHE A 384 7.10 10.24 -4.31
N TYR A 385 7.55 9.47 -3.33
CA TYR A 385 8.99 9.25 -3.08
C TYR A 385 9.66 8.31 -4.08
N GLU A 386 8.92 7.61 -4.93
CA GLU A 386 9.44 6.76 -6.02
C GLU A 386 9.58 7.52 -7.36
N ARG A 387 9.07 8.76 -7.46
CA ARG A 387 9.24 9.60 -8.65
C ARG A 387 10.71 9.90 -8.90
N ALA A 388 11.11 9.92 -10.17
CA ALA A 388 12.53 9.99 -10.55
C ALA A 388 13.23 11.25 -10.00
N GLU A 389 12.56 12.40 -10.07
CA GLU A 389 13.03 13.68 -9.53
C GLU A 389 13.23 13.65 -8.02
N ILE A 390 12.30 13.02 -7.29
CA ILE A 390 12.36 12.92 -5.83
C ILE A 390 13.44 11.93 -5.40
N LYS A 391 13.54 10.77 -6.06
CA LYS A 391 14.62 9.79 -5.81
C LYS A 391 16.00 10.38 -6.05
N ASP A 392 16.16 11.25 -7.04
CA ASP A 392 17.45 11.90 -7.29
C ASP A 392 17.80 12.85 -6.13
N ILE A 393 16.85 13.63 -5.62
CA ILE A 393 17.07 14.50 -4.45
C ILE A 393 17.38 13.66 -3.21
N ILE A 394 16.62 12.60 -2.96
CA ILE A 394 16.88 11.66 -1.84
C ILE A 394 18.30 11.10 -1.94
N SER A 395 18.77 10.74 -3.15
CA SER A 395 20.13 10.23 -3.32
C SER A 395 21.19 11.29 -3.01
N TYR A 396 20.96 12.56 -3.36
CA TYR A 396 21.84 13.66 -2.94
C TYR A 396 21.86 13.81 -1.41
N LEU A 397 20.71 13.82 -0.77
CA LEU A 397 20.60 13.95 0.69
C LEU A 397 21.28 12.77 1.41
N ARG A 398 21.18 11.55 0.86
CA ARG A 398 21.90 10.38 1.37
C ARG A 398 23.43 10.58 1.30
N LEU A 399 23.94 11.10 0.19
CA LEU A 399 25.36 11.38 0.04
C LEU A 399 25.86 12.50 0.96
N ILE A 400 25.04 13.50 1.22
CA ILE A 400 25.39 14.55 2.18
C ILE A 400 25.52 13.93 3.58
N ASN A 401 24.64 13.00 3.94
CA ASN A 401 24.69 12.30 5.22
C ASN A 401 25.79 11.21 5.28
N ASN A 402 25.97 10.48 4.17
CA ASN A 402 26.98 9.40 4.06
C ASN A 402 27.69 9.47 2.70
N PRO A 403 28.89 10.12 2.61
CA PRO A 403 29.64 10.24 1.37
C PRO A 403 30.08 8.90 0.75
N ASN A 404 30.10 7.84 1.55
CA ASN A 404 30.51 6.52 1.09
C ASN A 404 29.35 5.70 0.50
N ASP A 405 28.19 6.34 0.25
CA ASP A 405 27.07 5.71 -0.45
C ASP A 405 27.30 5.69 -1.97
N ASP A 406 28.07 4.71 -2.40
CA ASP A 406 28.39 4.51 -3.82
C ASP A 406 27.15 4.25 -4.68
N PHE A 407 26.08 3.71 -4.08
CA PHE A 407 24.83 3.47 -4.77
C PHE A 407 24.15 4.79 -5.17
N SER A 408 24.07 5.73 -4.24
CA SER A 408 23.53 7.07 -4.52
C SER A 408 24.40 7.87 -5.50
N ILE A 409 25.74 7.78 -5.41
CA ILE A 409 26.64 8.42 -6.39
C ILE A 409 26.36 7.94 -7.80
N ARG A 410 26.29 6.64 -8.03
CA ARG A 410 26.00 6.05 -9.36
C ARG A 410 24.71 6.61 -9.96
N ARG A 411 23.71 6.89 -9.12
CA ARG A 411 22.44 7.43 -9.56
C ARG A 411 22.54 8.88 -10.03
N ILE A 412 23.24 9.75 -9.28
CA ILE A 412 23.14 11.21 -9.43
C ILE A 412 24.37 11.86 -10.05
N ILE A 413 25.49 11.15 -10.18
CA ILE A 413 26.75 11.75 -10.63
C ILE A 413 26.64 12.46 -12.00
N ASN A 414 25.70 12.05 -12.84
CA ASN A 414 25.40 12.67 -14.14
C ASN A 414 23.97 13.23 -14.22
N ARG A 415 23.39 13.60 -13.10
CA ARG A 415 22.05 14.22 -12.97
C ARG A 415 22.10 15.39 -11.98
N PRO A 416 22.04 16.62 -12.45
CA PRO A 416 22.06 17.12 -13.84
C PRO A 416 23.24 16.63 -14.67
N LYS A 417 23.11 16.72 -16.02
CA LYS A 417 24.15 16.25 -16.95
C LYS A 417 25.48 16.97 -16.74
N ARG A 418 26.54 16.23 -16.41
CA ARG A 418 27.92 16.70 -16.20
C ARG A 418 28.90 16.23 -17.27
N GLY A 419 28.40 15.63 -18.36
CA GLY A 419 29.23 15.11 -19.42
C GLY A 419 29.93 13.78 -19.10
N LEU A 420 29.51 13.10 -18.04
CA LEU A 420 30.02 11.79 -17.66
C LEU A 420 29.30 10.71 -18.47
N GLY A 421 30.03 10.01 -19.33
CA GLY A 421 29.56 8.82 -20.02
C GLY A 421 29.84 7.55 -19.24
N LYS A 422 29.29 6.42 -19.71
CA LYS A 422 29.51 5.08 -19.12
C LYS A 422 31.00 4.77 -18.88
N VAL A 423 31.85 5.07 -19.88
CA VAL A 423 33.31 4.84 -19.78
C VAL A 423 33.96 5.59 -18.62
N SER A 424 33.52 6.84 -18.34
CA SER A 424 34.06 7.63 -17.22
C SER A 424 33.61 7.07 -15.88
N LEU A 425 32.38 6.59 -15.80
CA LEU A 425 31.85 5.94 -14.59
C LEU A 425 32.55 4.62 -14.32
N ASP A 426 32.70 3.76 -15.33
CA ASP A 426 33.42 2.48 -15.22
C ASP A 426 34.88 2.69 -14.75
N LYS A 427 35.56 3.78 -15.20
CA LYS A 427 36.90 4.14 -14.73
C LYS A 427 36.91 4.53 -13.26
N LEU A 428 35.95 5.36 -12.81
CA LEU A 428 35.81 5.73 -11.41
C LEU A 428 35.57 4.52 -10.50
N GLU A 429 34.69 3.62 -10.91
CA GLU A 429 34.41 2.39 -10.19
C GLU A 429 35.64 1.49 -10.11
N LYS A 430 36.42 1.39 -11.18
CA LYS A 430 37.69 0.65 -11.18
C LYS A 430 38.70 1.27 -10.22
N MET A 431 38.86 2.60 -10.23
CA MET A 431 39.75 3.31 -9.30
C MET A 431 39.32 3.09 -7.84
N ALA A 432 38.04 3.19 -7.55
CA ALA A 432 37.49 2.94 -6.21
C ALA A 432 37.76 1.49 -5.76
N PHE A 433 37.51 0.52 -6.63
CA PHE A 433 37.73 -0.90 -6.37
C PHE A 433 39.22 -1.24 -6.12
N GLU A 434 40.11 -0.77 -7.00
CA GLU A 434 41.57 -1.00 -6.86
C GLU A 434 42.13 -0.33 -5.61
N GLY A 435 41.64 0.88 -5.28
CA GLY A 435 42.02 1.62 -4.10
C GLY A 435 41.40 1.13 -2.80
N LYS A 436 40.37 0.24 -2.87
CA LYS A 436 39.50 -0.16 -1.75
C LYS A 436 38.90 1.04 -1.00
N ILE A 437 38.52 2.06 -1.75
CA ILE A 437 37.92 3.32 -1.28
C ILE A 437 36.55 3.51 -1.93
N SER A 438 35.75 4.47 -1.41
CA SER A 438 34.48 4.85 -2.04
C SER A 438 34.69 5.60 -3.36
N ILE A 439 33.64 5.63 -4.20
CA ILE A 439 33.66 6.44 -5.44
C ILE A 439 33.88 7.92 -5.10
N PHE A 440 33.32 8.40 -4.00
CA PHE A 440 33.52 9.79 -3.54
C PHE A 440 34.98 10.06 -3.16
N GLU A 441 35.63 9.17 -2.46
CA GLU A 441 37.06 9.27 -2.14
C GLU A 441 37.90 9.17 -3.41
N ALA A 442 37.55 8.27 -4.35
CA ALA A 442 38.23 8.18 -5.64
C ALA A 442 38.13 9.49 -6.42
N ILE A 443 36.96 10.15 -6.44
CA ILE A 443 36.79 11.48 -7.05
C ILE A 443 37.63 12.53 -6.33
N SER A 444 37.66 12.54 -5.02
CA SER A 444 38.43 13.49 -4.19
C SER A 444 39.92 13.36 -4.36
N ASN A 445 40.42 12.18 -4.75
CA ASN A 445 41.83 11.87 -4.95
C ASN A 445 42.29 12.07 -6.40
N ILE A 446 41.41 12.52 -7.33
CA ILE A 446 41.80 12.84 -8.70
C ILE A 446 42.78 13.99 -8.70
N SER A 447 44.00 13.77 -9.22
CA SER A 447 45.04 14.81 -9.37
C SER A 447 44.95 15.48 -10.74
N ASP A 448 45.52 16.68 -10.86
CA ASP A 448 45.61 17.41 -12.12
C ASP A 448 46.37 16.64 -13.20
N ASN A 449 47.32 15.80 -12.83
CA ASN A 449 48.16 14.99 -13.71
C ASN A 449 47.55 13.63 -14.06
N ASP A 450 46.34 13.33 -13.63
CA ASP A 450 45.69 12.04 -13.92
C ASP A 450 45.13 12.02 -15.36
N ASP A 451 45.69 11.19 -16.23
CA ASP A 451 45.30 11.07 -17.64
C ASP A 451 44.04 10.20 -17.87
N ALA A 452 43.44 9.65 -16.78
CA ALA A 452 42.27 8.79 -16.89
C ALA A 452 41.02 9.53 -17.41
N PHE A 453 40.93 10.86 -17.16
CA PHE A 453 39.77 11.69 -17.53
C PHE A 453 40.19 12.95 -18.34
N SER A 454 39.29 13.40 -19.22
CA SER A 454 39.49 14.69 -19.87
C SER A 454 39.42 15.83 -18.85
N LYS A 455 40.11 16.97 -19.15
CA LYS A 455 40.11 18.15 -18.28
C LYS A 455 38.71 18.62 -17.87
N LYS A 456 37.75 18.57 -18.82
CA LYS A 456 36.33 18.92 -18.56
C LYS A 456 35.66 17.98 -17.56
N VAL A 457 35.90 16.68 -17.70
CA VAL A 457 35.33 15.66 -16.80
C VAL A 457 35.94 15.76 -15.41
N LYS A 458 37.28 15.98 -15.32
CA LYS A 458 37.94 16.19 -14.03
C LYS A 458 37.36 17.40 -13.28
N SER A 459 37.24 18.54 -13.97
CA SER A 459 36.69 19.76 -13.36
C SER A 459 35.28 19.53 -12.84
N ALA A 460 34.42 18.84 -13.61
CA ALA A 460 33.05 18.53 -13.20
C ALA A 460 32.99 17.56 -12.00
N LEU A 461 33.88 16.57 -11.92
CA LEU A 461 33.97 15.64 -10.80
C LEU A 461 34.44 16.31 -9.51
N LEU A 462 35.53 17.12 -9.61
CA LEU A 462 36.05 17.86 -8.46
C LEU A 462 35.06 18.90 -7.96
N GLU A 463 34.37 19.62 -8.86
CA GLU A 463 33.29 20.55 -8.52
C GLU A 463 32.15 19.82 -7.78
N PHE A 464 31.74 18.66 -8.29
CA PHE A 464 30.71 17.83 -7.63
C PHE A 464 31.14 17.45 -6.21
N ALA A 465 32.36 16.96 -6.01
CA ALA A 465 32.86 16.58 -4.70
C ALA A 465 32.98 17.79 -3.74
N ASN A 466 33.47 18.91 -4.22
CA ASN A 466 33.61 20.14 -3.42
C ASN A 466 32.24 20.70 -3.01
N ASN A 467 31.25 20.69 -3.92
CA ASN A 467 29.89 21.11 -3.61
C ASN A 467 29.24 20.22 -2.55
N LEU A 468 29.47 18.89 -2.59
CA LEU A 468 29.00 17.98 -1.56
C LEU A 468 29.65 18.26 -0.20
N LYS A 469 30.97 18.47 -0.15
CA LYS A 469 31.68 18.80 1.09
C LYS A 469 31.15 20.08 1.74
N GLU A 470 30.93 21.13 0.92
CA GLU A 470 30.36 22.38 1.44
C GLU A 470 28.94 22.21 1.98
N LEU A 471 28.13 21.32 1.40
CA LEU A 471 26.78 21.03 1.90
C LEU A 471 26.79 20.24 3.21
N GLN A 472 27.79 19.40 3.45
CA GLN A 472 27.97 18.70 4.73
C GLN A 472 28.27 19.65 5.90
N GLU A 473 28.84 20.81 5.61
CA GLU A 473 29.14 21.88 6.59
C GLU A 473 27.95 22.82 6.82
N SER A 474 26.78 22.54 6.23
CA SER A 474 25.60 23.41 6.39
C SER A 474 25.13 23.47 7.84
N SER A 475 24.83 24.68 8.29
CA SER A 475 24.46 24.96 9.69
C SER A 475 23.04 24.48 10.06
N SER A 476 22.19 24.29 9.08
CA SER A 476 20.82 23.78 9.24
C SER A 476 20.31 23.13 7.94
N VAL A 477 19.25 22.33 8.05
CA VAL A 477 18.63 21.71 6.86
C VAL A 477 17.92 22.75 5.98
N PHE A 478 17.50 23.90 6.52
CA PHE A 478 17.01 25.03 5.72
C PHE A 478 18.12 25.62 4.84
N ASP A 479 19.28 25.91 5.43
CA ASP A 479 20.48 26.36 4.74
C ASP A 479 20.95 25.33 3.69
N LEU A 480 20.85 24.04 4.04
CA LEU A 480 21.15 22.93 3.15
C LEU A 480 20.29 22.95 1.87
N ILE A 481 18.96 23.10 1.96
CA ILE A 481 18.06 23.09 0.81
C ILE A 481 18.38 24.26 -0.14
N ASP A 482 18.56 25.46 0.40
CA ASP A 482 18.80 26.65 -0.39
C ASP A 482 20.19 26.58 -1.09
N LYS A 483 21.21 26.14 -0.38
CA LYS A 483 22.56 25.90 -0.94
C LYS A 483 22.56 24.75 -1.95
N PHE A 484 21.80 23.68 -1.71
CA PHE A 484 21.70 22.53 -2.60
C PHE A 484 21.21 22.93 -4.00
N GLU A 485 20.09 23.66 -4.07
CA GLU A 485 19.58 24.11 -5.37
C GLU A 485 20.51 25.10 -6.06
N ALA A 486 21.15 26.00 -5.31
CA ALA A 486 22.14 26.94 -5.88
C ALA A 486 23.36 26.22 -6.48
N LYS A 487 23.80 25.10 -5.83
CA LYS A 487 25.00 24.37 -6.27
C LYS A 487 24.71 23.32 -7.35
N PHE A 488 23.62 22.62 -7.26
CA PHE A 488 23.34 21.48 -8.14
C PHE A 488 22.24 21.76 -9.17
N GLY A 489 21.33 22.71 -8.94
CA GLY A 489 20.28 23.12 -9.88
C GLY A 489 19.38 21.98 -10.32
N VAL A 490 19.05 21.06 -9.41
CA VAL A 490 18.27 19.85 -9.72
C VAL A 490 16.87 20.21 -10.18
N LYS A 491 16.20 21.16 -9.51
CA LYS A 491 14.88 21.65 -9.90
C LYS A 491 14.91 22.22 -11.32
N LYS A 492 15.86 23.12 -11.62
CA LYS A 492 16.03 23.73 -12.95
C LYS A 492 16.29 22.68 -14.04
N TYR A 493 17.04 21.64 -13.73
CA TYR A 493 17.25 20.50 -14.63
C TYR A 493 15.95 19.81 -14.96
N TYR A 494 15.14 19.46 -13.95
CA TYR A 494 13.87 18.78 -14.17
C TYR A 494 12.84 19.67 -14.86
N GLU A 495 12.78 20.97 -14.59
CA GLU A 495 11.96 21.95 -15.32
C GLU A 495 12.23 21.96 -16.84
N SER A 496 13.45 21.66 -17.25
CA SER A 496 13.85 21.64 -18.67
C SER A 496 13.43 20.35 -19.41
N LEU A 497 12.91 19.34 -18.72
CA LEU A 497 12.48 18.07 -19.30
C LEU A 497 11.01 18.10 -19.73
N PRO A 498 10.55 17.14 -20.57
CA PRO A 498 9.12 16.92 -20.78
C PRO A 498 8.41 16.74 -19.43
N ASP A 499 7.23 17.29 -19.27
CA ASP A 499 6.46 17.33 -18.00
C ASP A 499 7.18 18.13 -16.87
N GLY A 500 8.07 19.04 -17.24
CA GLY A 500 8.94 19.76 -16.31
C GLY A 500 8.19 20.56 -15.24
N ALA A 501 7.04 21.17 -15.58
CA ALA A 501 6.23 21.90 -14.61
C ALA A 501 5.68 21.00 -13.47
N GLU A 502 5.22 19.81 -13.82
CA GLU A 502 4.75 18.84 -12.82
C GLU A 502 5.90 18.35 -11.94
N ARG A 503 7.04 18.03 -12.54
CA ARG A 503 8.25 17.59 -11.82
C ARG A 503 8.78 18.65 -10.87
N ALA A 504 8.80 19.91 -11.29
CA ALA A 504 9.19 21.03 -10.45
C ALA A 504 8.23 21.21 -9.26
N ALA A 505 6.93 21.09 -9.48
CA ALA A 505 5.93 21.14 -8.43
C ALA A 505 6.12 20.00 -7.39
N ASN A 506 6.45 18.78 -7.86
CA ASN A 506 6.79 17.67 -6.99
C ASN A 506 8.02 17.95 -6.11
N ILE A 507 9.04 18.59 -6.69
CA ILE A 507 10.25 19.00 -5.95
C ILE A 507 9.91 20.05 -4.89
N ASP A 508 9.09 21.04 -5.22
CA ASP A 508 8.65 22.06 -4.26
C ASP A 508 7.85 21.43 -3.11
N GLU A 509 6.98 20.49 -3.42
CA GLU A 509 6.22 19.73 -2.41
C GLU A 509 7.17 18.95 -1.49
N PHE A 510 8.17 18.26 -2.04
CA PHE A 510 9.16 17.54 -1.24
C PHE A 510 9.93 18.47 -0.29
N TYR A 511 10.37 19.63 -0.77
CA TYR A 511 11.05 20.61 0.09
C TYR A 511 10.12 21.19 1.15
N ALA A 512 8.83 21.39 0.82
CA ALA A 512 7.85 21.84 1.80
C ALA A 512 7.65 20.81 2.91
N VAL A 513 7.51 19.52 2.56
CA VAL A 513 7.41 18.42 3.54
C VAL A 513 8.65 18.37 4.44
N LEU A 514 9.86 18.45 3.85
CA LEU A 514 11.09 18.42 4.61
C LEU A 514 11.19 19.62 5.58
N LYS A 515 10.88 20.84 5.10
CA LYS A 515 10.86 22.04 5.94
C LYS A 515 9.82 21.99 7.07
N ASP A 516 8.67 21.37 6.84
CA ASP A 516 7.61 21.21 7.84
C ASP A 516 8.02 20.21 8.93
N GLN A 517 8.61 19.08 8.58
CA GLN A 517 9.15 18.10 9.52
C GLN A 517 10.19 18.72 10.47
N ILE A 518 11.08 19.55 9.95
CA ILE A 518 12.09 20.25 10.76
C ILE A 518 11.43 21.22 11.76
N LYS A 519 10.39 21.94 11.33
CA LYS A 519 9.66 22.87 12.21
C LYS A 519 8.93 22.16 13.33
N GLN A 520 8.37 20.98 13.05
CA GLN A 520 7.58 20.21 14.01
C GLN A 520 8.45 19.41 14.98
N ASN A 521 9.66 19.04 14.58
CA ASN A 521 10.58 18.24 15.40
C ASN A 521 11.91 18.97 15.64
N PRO A 522 12.13 19.55 16.83
CA PRO A 522 13.39 20.19 17.19
C PRO A 522 14.61 19.27 17.17
N SER A 523 14.40 17.96 17.28
CA SER A 523 15.44 16.91 17.24
C SER A 523 15.49 16.24 15.87
N PHE A 524 15.12 16.94 14.79
CA PHE A 524 15.08 16.40 13.44
C PHE A 524 16.42 15.78 13.04
N ASP A 525 16.39 14.51 12.65
CA ASP A 525 17.52 13.76 12.10
C ASP A 525 17.24 13.45 10.62
N LEU A 526 18.14 13.88 9.76
CA LEU A 526 18.04 13.66 8.31
C LEU A 526 18.11 12.17 7.95
N GLU A 527 18.94 11.38 8.64
CA GLU A 527 19.04 9.94 8.40
C GLU A 527 17.74 9.23 8.77
N GLU A 528 17.15 9.57 9.91
CA GLU A 528 15.88 9.00 10.33
C GLU A 528 14.77 9.33 9.33
N PHE A 529 14.69 10.59 8.87
CA PHE A 529 13.73 11.01 7.84
C PHE A 529 13.90 10.23 6.54
N LEU A 530 15.14 10.08 6.02
CA LEU A 530 15.43 9.34 4.79
C LEU A 530 15.07 7.86 4.90
N ASN A 531 15.24 7.27 6.07
CA ASN A 531 14.81 5.90 6.34
C ASN A 531 13.27 5.78 6.42
N GLU A 532 12.60 6.76 7.05
CA GLU A 532 11.13 6.77 7.13
C GLU A 532 10.46 6.88 5.77
N ILE A 533 10.90 7.81 4.91
CA ILE A 533 10.32 7.95 3.57
C ILE A 533 10.55 6.72 2.71
N THR A 534 11.65 5.99 2.91
CA THR A 534 11.90 4.73 2.22
C THR A 534 10.90 3.64 2.62
N LEU A 535 10.37 3.70 3.85
CA LEU A 535 9.38 2.77 4.40
C LEU A 535 7.93 3.25 4.22
N THR A 536 7.67 4.39 3.57
CA THR A 536 6.33 4.99 3.43
C THR A 536 5.41 4.14 2.54
N SER A 537 4.13 4.06 2.90
CA SER A 537 3.09 3.29 2.19
C SER A 537 2.21 4.17 1.28
N GLU A 538 1.43 3.54 0.38
CA GLU A 538 0.54 4.21 -0.59
C GLU A 538 -0.61 5.04 0.03
N GLN A 539 -0.90 4.82 1.32
CA GLN A 539 -2.08 5.40 1.98
C GLN A 539 -1.88 6.85 2.48
N ASP A 540 -0.65 7.38 2.40
CA ASP A 540 -0.30 8.67 3.00
C ASP A 540 -0.73 9.90 2.16
N GLY A 541 -1.39 9.68 1.01
CA GLY A 541 -1.68 10.72 0.01
C GLY A 541 -3.15 11.12 -0.16
N ILE A 542 -4.05 10.94 0.82
CA ILE A 542 -5.48 11.28 0.67
C ILE A 542 -5.69 12.79 0.87
N SER A 543 -6.36 13.45 -0.13
CA SER A 543 -6.69 14.87 -0.11
C SER A 543 -8.15 15.09 0.32
N ASP A 544 -8.44 16.17 1.05
CA ASP A 544 -9.78 16.54 1.52
C ASP A 544 -10.66 17.16 0.42
N GLU A 545 -10.09 17.64 -0.68
CA GLU A 545 -10.79 18.40 -1.72
C GLU A 545 -11.26 17.58 -2.92
N ALA A 546 -10.91 16.31 -2.99
CA ALA A 546 -11.21 15.44 -4.12
C ALA A 546 -11.76 14.08 -3.69
N ILE A 547 -12.56 13.44 -4.53
CA ILE A 547 -12.96 12.05 -4.30
C ILE A 547 -11.77 11.11 -4.49
N SER A 548 -11.78 9.98 -3.79
CA SER A 548 -10.69 8.99 -3.86
C SER A 548 -11.03 7.89 -4.86
N ILE A 549 -10.09 7.57 -5.75
CA ILE A 549 -10.18 6.43 -6.67
C ILE A 549 -8.98 5.52 -6.39
N MET A 550 -9.23 4.22 -6.13
CA MET A 550 -8.15 3.30 -5.77
C MET A 550 -8.49 1.84 -6.03
N SER A 551 -7.46 1.00 -6.03
CA SER A 551 -7.67 -0.44 -5.98
C SER A 551 -8.24 -0.86 -4.62
N VAL A 552 -8.96 -1.99 -4.59
CA VAL A 552 -9.48 -2.54 -3.32
C VAL A 552 -8.35 -2.79 -2.32
N HIS A 553 -7.18 -3.27 -2.78
CA HIS A 553 -6.03 -3.48 -1.89
C HIS A 553 -5.55 -2.20 -1.19
N ALA A 554 -5.52 -1.09 -1.93
CA ALA A 554 -5.13 0.21 -1.38
C ALA A 554 -6.14 0.78 -0.37
N SER A 555 -7.39 0.30 -0.40
CA SER A 555 -8.44 0.74 0.51
C SER A 555 -8.41 0.08 1.89
N LYS A 556 -7.57 -0.95 2.09
CA LYS A 556 -7.45 -1.63 3.38
C LYS A 556 -6.99 -0.64 4.46
N GLY A 557 -7.70 -0.60 5.60
CA GLY A 557 -7.47 0.39 6.66
C GLY A 557 -8.24 1.71 6.49
N LEU A 558 -8.74 2.02 5.28
CA LEU A 558 -9.55 3.21 5.02
C LEU A 558 -11.04 2.94 5.22
N GLU A 559 -11.84 4.02 5.26
CA GLU A 559 -13.31 3.94 5.39
C GLU A 559 -13.96 5.22 4.83
N PHE A 560 -15.10 5.06 4.15
CA PHE A 560 -15.77 6.14 3.44
C PHE A 560 -17.27 6.14 3.75
N GLU A 561 -17.88 7.34 3.80
CA GLU A 561 -19.32 7.45 4.02
C GLU A 561 -20.10 6.87 2.84
N HIS A 562 -19.64 7.14 1.62
CA HIS A 562 -20.28 6.74 0.36
C HIS A 562 -19.28 6.01 -0.52
N LEU A 563 -19.57 4.76 -0.87
CA LEU A 563 -18.63 3.91 -1.58
C LEU A 563 -19.24 3.32 -2.84
N PHE A 564 -18.44 3.34 -3.90
CA PHE A 564 -18.72 2.66 -5.17
C PHE A 564 -17.68 1.57 -5.40
N VAL A 565 -18.11 0.35 -5.69
CA VAL A 565 -17.24 -0.75 -6.09
C VAL A 565 -17.62 -1.17 -7.49
N ILE A 566 -16.66 -1.08 -8.41
CA ILE A 566 -16.90 -1.28 -9.84
C ILE A 566 -16.22 -2.52 -10.37
N GLY A 567 -16.66 -2.95 -11.55
CA GLY A 567 -16.03 -4.06 -12.25
C GLY A 567 -16.37 -5.41 -11.66
N LEU A 568 -17.57 -5.57 -11.09
CA LEU A 568 -18.05 -6.84 -10.53
C LEU A 568 -18.49 -7.81 -11.62
N GLU A 569 -17.52 -8.24 -12.46
CA GLU A 569 -17.68 -9.26 -13.50
C GLU A 569 -16.71 -10.42 -13.31
N GLU A 570 -17.13 -11.63 -13.71
CA GLU A 570 -16.26 -12.81 -13.76
C GLU A 570 -15.02 -12.55 -14.64
N GLY A 571 -13.83 -12.80 -14.09
CA GLY A 571 -12.54 -12.51 -14.72
C GLY A 571 -11.97 -11.12 -14.44
N PHE A 572 -12.77 -10.21 -13.85
CA PHE A 572 -12.34 -8.89 -13.36
C PHE A 572 -12.41 -8.78 -11.85
N PHE A 573 -13.54 -9.12 -11.24
CA PHE A 573 -13.71 -9.24 -9.80
C PHE A 573 -14.80 -10.28 -9.49
N PRO A 574 -14.45 -11.55 -9.22
CA PRO A 574 -13.11 -12.10 -8.98
C PRO A 574 -12.21 -12.14 -10.19
N LEU A 575 -10.90 -11.94 -9.95
CA LEU A 575 -9.89 -12.21 -10.95
C LEU A 575 -9.73 -13.74 -11.09
N ILE A 576 -9.86 -14.24 -12.33
CA ILE A 576 -9.75 -15.67 -12.64
C ILE A 576 -8.52 -15.89 -13.52
N GLY A 577 -7.61 -16.77 -13.12
CA GLY A 577 -6.41 -17.12 -13.85
C GLY A 577 -5.66 -18.26 -13.17
N ASP A 578 -4.57 -18.72 -13.79
CA ASP A 578 -3.71 -19.75 -13.21
C ASP A 578 -3.14 -19.26 -11.87
N GLY A 579 -3.45 -19.99 -10.78
CA GLY A 579 -3.01 -19.65 -9.43
C GLY A 579 -3.89 -18.64 -8.68
N SER A 580 -5.06 -18.23 -9.21
CA SER A 580 -6.01 -17.38 -8.46
C SER A 580 -6.70 -18.18 -7.36
N ASP A 581 -6.71 -17.63 -6.13
CA ASP A 581 -7.46 -18.16 -4.99
C ASP A 581 -8.81 -17.44 -4.88
N ILE A 582 -9.89 -18.14 -5.16
CA ILE A 582 -11.26 -17.60 -5.07
C ILE A 582 -11.64 -17.19 -3.65
N GLU A 583 -11.11 -17.84 -2.62
CA GLU A 583 -11.36 -17.47 -1.23
C GLU A 583 -10.63 -16.17 -0.88
N GLU A 584 -9.42 -15.92 -1.40
CA GLU A 584 -8.72 -14.64 -1.24
C GLU A 584 -9.44 -13.52 -2.00
N GLU A 585 -9.89 -13.76 -3.24
CA GLU A 585 -10.70 -12.78 -3.99
C GLU A 585 -12.01 -12.46 -3.27
N ARG A 586 -12.64 -13.44 -2.61
CA ARG A 586 -13.84 -13.20 -1.79
C ARG A 586 -13.54 -12.40 -0.53
N ARG A 587 -12.41 -12.64 0.14
CA ARG A 587 -11.93 -11.77 1.24
C ARG A 587 -11.67 -10.36 0.75
N LEU A 588 -11.14 -10.21 -0.45
CA LEU A 588 -10.92 -8.90 -1.05
C LEU A 588 -12.24 -8.17 -1.30
N ALA A 589 -13.26 -8.85 -1.80
CA ALA A 589 -14.61 -8.29 -1.98
C ALA A 589 -15.27 -7.95 -0.62
N TYR A 590 -15.08 -8.80 0.39
CA TYR A 590 -15.49 -8.50 1.77
C TYR A 590 -14.81 -7.23 2.31
N VAL A 591 -13.51 -7.08 2.08
CA VAL A 591 -12.78 -5.86 2.43
C VAL A 591 -13.40 -4.67 1.73
N ALA A 592 -13.66 -4.74 0.40
CA ALA A 592 -14.27 -3.64 -0.35
C ALA A 592 -15.60 -3.21 0.25
N ILE A 593 -16.54 -4.15 0.46
CA ILE A 593 -17.87 -3.88 1.02
C ILE A 593 -17.77 -3.23 2.39
N THR A 594 -16.89 -3.75 3.26
CA THR A 594 -16.74 -3.27 4.64
C THR A 594 -15.99 -1.93 4.78
N ARG A 595 -15.59 -1.30 3.66
CA ARG A 595 -15.08 0.10 3.67
C ARG A 595 -16.21 1.11 3.74
N ALA A 596 -17.43 0.73 3.36
CA ALA A 596 -18.58 1.61 3.37
C ALA A 596 -19.16 1.83 4.78
N LYS A 597 -19.56 3.07 5.07
CA LYS A 597 -20.22 3.44 6.34
C LYS A 597 -21.72 3.60 6.15
N LYS A 598 -22.18 4.46 5.21
CA LYS A 598 -23.59 4.81 5.01
C LYS A 598 -24.18 4.13 3.78
N THR A 599 -23.56 4.36 2.62
CA THR A 599 -24.07 3.84 1.35
C THR A 599 -23.04 3.03 0.61
N LEU A 600 -23.50 1.98 -0.06
CA LEU A 600 -22.69 1.13 -0.91
C LEU A 600 -23.39 0.95 -2.24
N SER A 601 -22.68 1.26 -3.33
CA SER A 601 -23.10 0.98 -4.70
C SER A 601 -22.13 0.00 -5.33
N LEU A 602 -22.65 -1.12 -5.82
CA LEU A 602 -21.91 -2.13 -6.56
C LEU A 602 -22.27 -2.01 -8.04
N SER A 603 -21.28 -2.12 -8.94
CA SER A 603 -21.58 -2.00 -10.37
C SER A 603 -20.91 -3.08 -11.22
N PHE A 604 -21.57 -3.39 -12.34
CA PHE A 604 -21.03 -4.24 -13.39
C PHE A 604 -21.47 -3.76 -14.78
N ALA A 605 -20.66 -4.11 -15.78
CA ALA A 605 -20.95 -3.85 -17.19
C ALA A 605 -21.12 -5.17 -17.97
N ASN A 606 -22.09 -5.22 -18.89
CA ASN A 606 -22.34 -6.39 -19.72
C ASN A 606 -21.25 -6.62 -20.79
N SER A 607 -20.47 -5.58 -21.11
CA SER A 607 -19.30 -5.68 -21.99
C SER A 607 -18.25 -4.64 -21.63
N ARG A 608 -16.97 -4.97 -21.86
CA ARG A 608 -15.85 -4.03 -21.68
C ARG A 608 -14.86 -4.13 -22.85
N PHE A 609 -14.22 -3.01 -23.16
CA PHE A 609 -13.07 -2.99 -24.05
C PHE A 609 -11.80 -3.25 -23.21
N TYR A 610 -11.19 -4.41 -23.44
CA TYR A 610 -10.02 -4.83 -22.68
C TYR A 610 -9.03 -5.60 -23.58
N LYS A 611 -7.73 -5.35 -23.45
CA LYS A 611 -6.67 -5.95 -24.28
C LYS A 611 -6.92 -5.86 -25.79
N GLY A 612 -7.43 -4.70 -26.25
CA GLY A 612 -7.62 -4.42 -27.68
C GLY A 612 -8.91 -4.94 -28.29
N GLN A 613 -9.79 -5.58 -27.53
CA GLN A 613 -11.08 -6.08 -28.02
C GLN A 613 -12.22 -5.86 -27.06
N ARG A 614 -13.45 -5.77 -27.58
CA ARG A 614 -14.66 -5.72 -26.76
C ARG A 614 -15.11 -7.13 -26.43
N THR A 615 -15.19 -7.41 -25.14
CA THR A 615 -15.58 -8.72 -24.60
C THR A 615 -16.90 -8.62 -23.86
N ARG A 616 -17.82 -9.55 -24.11
CA ARG A 616 -19.04 -9.72 -23.32
C ARG A 616 -18.70 -10.43 -22.02
N LEU A 617 -19.26 -9.92 -20.91
CA LEU A 617 -18.92 -10.38 -19.57
C LEU A 617 -20.15 -10.90 -18.83
N ASN A 618 -19.94 -11.82 -17.92
CA ASN A 618 -20.94 -12.28 -16.97
C ASN A 618 -20.80 -11.51 -15.66
N LYS A 619 -21.92 -11.19 -15.03
CA LYS A 619 -21.89 -10.59 -13.69
C LYS A 619 -21.16 -11.47 -12.69
N SER A 620 -20.41 -10.86 -11.78
CA SER A 620 -19.65 -11.53 -10.72
C SER A 620 -20.54 -12.42 -9.86
N ARG A 621 -20.06 -13.61 -9.52
CA ARG A 621 -20.67 -14.48 -8.50
C ARG A 621 -20.79 -13.79 -7.15
N PHE A 622 -19.91 -12.85 -6.83
CA PHE A 622 -19.93 -12.10 -5.56
C PHE A 622 -21.21 -11.30 -5.37
N LEU A 623 -21.88 -10.89 -6.44
CA LEU A 623 -23.20 -10.25 -6.35
C LEU A 623 -24.27 -11.21 -5.85
N SER A 624 -24.29 -12.44 -6.37
CA SER A 624 -25.25 -13.46 -5.91
C SER A 624 -24.89 -13.99 -4.51
N GLU A 625 -23.62 -14.16 -4.24
CA GLU A 625 -23.13 -14.63 -2.92
C GLU A 625 -23.35 -13.61 -1.80
N SER A 626 -23.42 -12.31 -2.12
CA SER A 626 -23.79 -11.24 -1.19
C SER A 626 -25.31 -10.98 -1.07
N GLY A 627 -26.13 -11.83 -1.69
CA GLY A 627 -27.59 -11.65 -1.68
C GLY A 627 -28.12 -10.51 -2.58
N ILE A 628 -27.24 -9.86 -3.35
CA ILE A 628 -27.61 -8.70 -4.19
C ILE A 628 -27.90 -9.18 -5.61
N THR A 629 -29.10 -9.68 -5.81
CA THR A 629 -29.53 -10.27 -7.10
C THR A 629 -30.26 -9.30 -8.01
N HIS A 630 -30.88 -8.26 -7.43
CA HIS A 630 -31.66 -7.25 -8.15
C HIS A 630 -31.18 -5.88 -7.69
N GLY A 631 -30.94 -4.98 -8.64
CA GLY A 631 -30.78 -3.57 -8.33
C GLY A 631 -32.02 -3.11 -7.57
N SER A 632 -31.87 -2.44 -6.45
CA SER A 632 -32.92 -1.57 -5.96
C SER A 632 -33.16 -0.61 -7.14
N LEU A 633 -34.33 -0.77 -7.77
CA LEU A 633 -34.81 0.23 -8.69
C LEU A 633 -34.84 1.54 -7.86
N VAL A 634 -33.81 2.39 -7.98
CA VAL A 634 -34.10 3.80 -7.91
C VAL A 634 -35.18 3.94 -8.96
N ILE A 635 -36.41 4.09 -8.51
CA ILE A 635 -37.49 4.56 -9.34
C ILE A 635 -36.98 5.97 -9.75
N GLU A 636 -36.24 6.04 -10.86
CA GLU A 636 -36.31 7.27 -11.64
C GLU A 636 -37.77 7.54 -11.65
N GLN A 637 -38.19 8.66 -11.10
CA GLN A 637 -39.53 9.15 -11.32
C GLN A 637 -39.73 9.00 -12.81
N SER A 638 -40.47 7.95 -13.18
CA SER A 638 -40.72 7.64 -14.55
C SER A 638 -41.36 8.92 -15.10
N ASN A 639 -40.61 9.64 -15.91
CA ASN A 639 -41.25 10.59 -16.82
C ASN A 639 -42.15 9.71 -17.65
N GLU A 640 -43.37 9.44 -17.13
CA GLU A 640 -44.38 8.68 -17.85
C GLU A 640 -44.61 9.40 -19.14
N PHE A 641 -44.14 8.83 -20.24
CA PHE A 641 -44.47 9.32 -21.56
C PHE A 641 -45.98 9.18 -21.73
N LYS A 642 -46.62 10.28 -22.10
CA LYS A 642 -48.06 10.34 -22.35
C LYS A 642 -48.30 10.56 -23.83
N LYS A 643 -49.45 10.10 -24.32
CA LYS A 643 -49.93 10.46 -25.67
C LYS A 643 -49.98 11.98 -25.80
N GLY A 644 -49.31 12.49 -26.81
CA GLY A 644 -49.16 13.92 -27.05
C GLY A 644 -47.81 14.52 -26.70
N ASP A 645 -46.97 13.82 -25.90
CA ASP A 645 -45.63 14.28 -25.52
C ASP A 645 -44.73 14.45 -26.75
N LEU A 646 -43.93 15.50 -26.76
CA LEU A 646 -42.87 15.69 -27.74
C LEU A 646 -41.62 14.97 -27.21
N VAL A 647 -41.02 14.16 -28.09
CA VAL A 647 -39.80 13.36 -27.74
C VAL A 647 -38.75 13.54 -28.83
N LYS A 648 -37.49 13.49 -28.43
CA LYS A 648 -36.35 13.60 -29.34
C LYS A 648 -35.65 12.26 -29.43
N HIS A 649 -35.46 11.74 -30.63
CA HIS A 649 -34.68 10.57 -30.97
C HIS A 649 -33.38 10.97 -31.68
N LYS A 650 -32.26 10.33 -31.37
CA LYS A 650 -30.93 10.69 -31.91
C LYS A 650 -30.88 10.67 -33.46
N ILE A 651 -31.60 9.76 -34.10
CA ILE A 651 -31.57 9.57 -35.56
C ILE A 651 -32.76 10.22 -36.23
N PHE A 652 -33.98 10.15 -35.64
CA PHE A 652 -35.23 10.56 -36.27
C PHE A 652 -35.68 11.98 -35.89
N GLY A 653 -34.92 12.67 -35.04
CA GLY A 653 -35.23 14.02 -34.61
C GLY A 653 -36.40 14.08 -33.61
N ILE A 654 -37.18 15.19 -33.67
CA ILE A 654 -38.29 15.42 -32.76
C ILE A 654 -39.55 14.76 -33.33
N GLY A 655 -40.28 14.01 -32.51
CA GLY A 655 -41.54 13.36 -32.85
C GLY A 655 -42.56 13.50 -31.72
N ARG A 656 -43.83 13.27 -32.04
CA ARG A 656 -44.95 13.30 -31.09
C ARG A 656 -45.42 11.90 -30.77
N VAL A 657 -45.52 11.57 -29.50
CA VAL A 657 -46.03 10.27 -29.02
C VAL A 657 -47.51 10.14 -29.34
N SER A 658 -47.88 9.14 -30.13
CA SER A 658 -49.27 8.84 -30.51
C SER A 658 -49.90 7.73 -29.68
N ALA A 659 -49.09 6.78 -29.20
CA ALA A 659 -49.53 5.72 -28.28
C ALA A 659 -48.36 5.29 -27.38
N VAL A 660 -48.70 4.80 -26.19
CA VAL A 660 -47.77 4.24 -25.19
C VAL A 660 -48.29 2.87 -24.81
N SER A 661 -47.47 1.85 -24.91
CA SER A 661 -47.78 0.49 -24.47
C SER A 661 -46.67 -0.04 -23.55
N LYS A 662 -47.04 -0.73 -22.49
CA LYS A 662 -46.10 -1.31 -21.54
C LYS A 662 -45.68 -2.71 -21.99
N ILE A 663 -44.39 -2.94 -22.17
CA ILE A 663 -43.84 -4.27 -22.50
C ILE A 663 -42.85 -4.70 -21.40
N LYS A 664 -43.24 -5.64 -20.56
CA LYS A 664 -42.46 -6.08 -19.40
C LYS A 664 -42.09 -4.93 -18.44
N LYS A 665 -40.85 -4.44 -18.47
CA LYS A 665 -40.34 -3.37 -17.60
C LYS A 665 -40.13 -2.02 -18.33
N GLU A 666 -40.39 -1.92 -19.64
CA GLU A 666 -40.19 -0.71 -20.45
C GLU A 666 -41.47 -0.29 -21.14
N PHE A 667 -41.52 0.96 -21.62
CA PHE A 667 -42.59 1.46 -22.44
C PHE A 667 -42.21 1.45 -23.92
N LYS A 668 -43.08 0.90 -24.75
CA LYS A 668 -42.99 1.00 -26.20
C LYS A 668 -43.82 2.18 -26.61
N LEU A 669 -43.18 3.15 -27.23
CA LEU A 669 -43.82 4.39 -27.70
C LEU A 669 -44.04 4.31 -29.19
N THR A 670 -45.24 4.59 -29.63
CA THR A 670 -45.52 4.85 -31.03
C THR A 670 -45.35 6.35 -31.25
N ILE A 671 -44.37 6.75 -32.07
CA ILE A 671 -43.99 8.15 -32.26
C ILE A 671 -44.14 8.54 -33.71
N ASN A 672 -44.78 9.68 -33.95
CA ASN A 672 -44.87 10.27 -35.28
C ASN A 672 -43.78 11.34 -35.46
N PHE A 673 -42.85 11.07 -36.38
CA PHE A 673 -41.78 11.96 -36.78
C PHE A 673 -42.12 12.61 -38.14
N GLY A 674 -42.93 13.67 -38.13
CA GLY A 674 -43.25 14.40 -39.34
C GLY A 674 -44.01 13.60 -40.42
N GLY A 675 -44.91 12.70 -40.00
CA GLY A 675 -45.69 11.84 -40.88
C GLY A 675 -45.22 10.38 -40.90
N ASN A 676 -43.98 10.07 -40.48
CA ASN A 676 -43.48 8.72 -40.35
C ASN A 676 -43.70 8.21 -38.93
N VAL A 677 -44.56 7.22 -38.79
CA VAL A 677 -44.87 6.59 -37.48
C VAL A 677 -43.91 5.42 -37.24
N ARG A 678 -43.23 5.43 -36.06
CA ARG A 678 -42.32 4.36 -35.63
C ARG A 678 -42.62 3.94 -34.21
N GLU A 679 -42.37 2.66 -33.96
CA GLU A 679 -42.44 2.10 -32.62
C GLU A 679 -41.00 2.02 -32.04
N ILE A 680 -40.77 2.74 -30.94
CA ILE A 680 -39.45 2.90 -30.31
C ILE A 680 -39.59 2.67 -28.82
N MET A 681 -38.64 1.99 -28.19
CA MET A 681 -38.61 1.82 -26.75
C MET A 681 -38.28 3.14 -26.04
N SER A 682 -38.88 3.38 -24.90
CA SER A 682 -38.74 4.63 -24.14
C SER A 682 -37.28 4.95 -23.78
N SER A 683 -36.45 3.94 -23.67
CA SER A 683 -34.99 4.08 -23.43
C SER A 683 -34.20 4.75 -24.57
N PHE A 684 -34.78 4.87 -25.76
CA PHE A 684 -34.12 5.50 -26.92
C PHE A 684 -34.58 6.92 -27.23
N VAL A 685 -35.46 7.49 -26.40
CA VAL A 685 -35.97 8.83 -26.58
C VAL A 685 -35.95 9.64 -25.29
N GLU A 686 -35.80 10.96 -25.44
CA GLU A 686 -35.85 11.94 -24.35
C GLU A 686 -37.07 12.82 -24.53
N LYS A 687 -37.72 13.30 -23.45
CA LYS A 687 -38.76 14.33 -23.59
C LYS A 687 -38.13 15.59 -24.17
N ALA A 688 -38.69 16.09 -25.25
CA ALA A 688 -38.37 17.40 -25.76
C ALA A 688 -39.22 18.43 -25.00
N VAL A 689 -38.57 19.31 -24.23
CA VAL A 689 -39.22 20.38 -23.45
C VAL A 689 -39.81 21.42 -24.41
#